data_a0cf3df1b72eee6ebe8281fb4cf9ba53
#
_entry.id   a0cf3df1b72eee6ebe8281fb4cf9ba53
#
_cell.length_a   1.000
_cell.length_b   1.000
_cell.length_c   1.000
_cell.angle_alpha   90.00
_cell.angle_beta   90.00
_cell.angle_gamma   90.00
#
_symmetry.space_group_name_H-M   'P 1'
#
loop_
_entity.id
_entity.type
_entity.pdbx_description
1 polymer ?
#
loop_
_entity_poly.entity_id
_entity_poly.type
_entity_poly.pdbx_seq_one_letter_code
_entity_poly.pdbx_strand_id
1 'polypeptide(L)'
;MIVAGPGSGKTTVLVLRVLRHILVDHLRPEQILITTFTVKAAREIRSRLIEWGEALFEQARTEPISQADREFLAHVDINRVVTGTLDSVCQEALGSDRHADEPPLVTLESFAASVILQRRGGLGASYRNNQAVLGAFLSPFTLDDDPPTTLAEAANTLVPIIDRFIQDRVDVVSFGAADQPEAHRIVSEIDATYRRYLRENNLLDFSGLEEALLERLRARLVPILLADVRAVLVDEYQDTNALQEAIYFELVEACQASFTVVGDDDQSLYRFRGATIELFRAFIDRCRNRLGRAPAGPLYLVENYRSTDEIVAFFNAFVRTDPNFGPARIQPPKPVIRPNNGQGQVPILAMFRPDSQTLANDLTDFIEAVFRGGGYRDPQGRLIDDLRGNAQAGDLGDAVLLASSVLEMQKPYFGNPPKARFTHHLRNAMAARDMKMFNPRGRSLRDIEHVEQLLGLVLLSIDPPDRPGGSLYSSMAITNVAKFFMNRWVAAAQQFLQTNPRPVYGRTLAQEMSEWRDYCLRGIGDKASSRDWPFLDVIYGLIPWLDYFEIDPEGQVYLEALSRAAGQAAGFSAYRGRLIRPQNPGSPDDHGRLSIEAIIRDVLTPLAENVIDVDEEIMPSVPRDRLNVMTIHQAKGLEFPLVIVDVGTDFTTNHQKNRFRRFPEQPSSTAMIEDLLAPFTPDLGALRTQRNGLDRSFEDLIRLYYVAFSRPQSVLMLVGCDKALKWTSNIKNVALGWRQDESWAWRDQSPQPTGRRLPVMVSPPNLLFV
;
A
#
# COMPACT_ATOMS: atom_id res chain seq x y z
N MET A 1 13.14 23.77 0.31
CA MET A 1 11.91 23.15 -0.21
C MET A 1 12.00 23.08 -1.73
N ILE A 2 11.77 21.90 -2.29
CA ILE A 2 11.74 21.67 -3.74
C ILE A 2 10.35 21.13 -4.08
N VAL A 3 9.66 21.82 -5.00
CA VAL A 3 8.35 21.42 -5.54
C VAL A 3 8.59 20.94 -6.95
N ALA A 4 8.33 19.66 -7.19
CA ALA A 4 8.78 18.99 -8.40
C ALA A 4 7.64 18.21 -9.05
N GLY A 5 7.30 18.57 -10.29
CA GLY A 5 6.26 17.89 -11.07
C GLY A 5 6.59 16.43 -11.39
N PRO A 6 5.64 15.68 -11.97
CA PRO A 6 5.90 14.33 -12.41
C PRO A 6 6.99 14.30 -13.49
N GLY A 7 7.86 13.29 -13.43
CA GLY A 7 8.95 13.12 -14.42
C GLY A 7 10.00 14.22 -14.42
N SER A 8 10.05 15.10 -13.40
CA SER A 8 10.98 16.24 -13.36
C SER A 8 12.34 15.95 -12.70
N GLY A 9 12.63 14.70 -12.40
CA GLY A 9 13.93 14.31 -11.83
C GLY A 9 14.07 14.55 -10.33
N LYS A 10 12.97 14.46 -9.55
CA LYS A 10 12.99 14.56 -8.06
C LYS A 10 14.12 13.76 -7.44
N THR A 11 14.14 12.46 -7.70
CA THR A 11 15.16 11.53 -7.16
C THR A 11 16.57 11.90 -7.61
N THR A 12 16.73 12.32 -8.86
CA THR A 12 18.00 12.81 -9.41
C THR A 12 18.56 13.99 -8.61
N VAL A 13 17.73 15.02 -8.38
CA VAL A 13 18.14 16.20 -7.61
C VAL A 13 18.47 15.86 -6.17
N LEU A 14 17.71 14.94 -5.56
CA LEU A 14 17.95 14.46 -4.20
C LEU A 14 19.31 13.76 -4.10
N VAL A 15 19.59 12.81 -5.00
CA VAL A 15 20.86 12.08 -5.06
C VAL A 15 22.04 13.04 -5.28
N LEU A 16 21.93 13.96 -6.24
CA LEU A 16 22.97 14.97 -6.50
C LEU A 16 23.21 15.88 -5.29
N ARG A 17 22.17 16.19 -4.53
CA ARG A 17 22.32 16.99 -3.31
C ARG A 17 23.07 16.23 -2.21
N VAL A 18 22.84 14.92 -2.07
CA VAL A 18 23.61 14.07 -1.15
C VAL A 18 25.06 14.02 -1.56
N LEU A 19 25.35 13.76 -2.83
CA LEU A 19 26.71 13.74 -3.36
C LEU A 19 27.41 15.08 -3.19
N ARG A 20 26.69 16.20 -3.37
CA ARG A 20 27.22 17.52 -3.05
C ARG A 20 27.58 17.67 -1.57
N HIS A 21 26.71 17.19 -0.65
CA HIS A 21 27.00 17.23 0.79
C HIS A 21 28.28 16.44 1.12
N ILE A 22 28.52 15.31 0.47
CA ILE A 22 29.74 14.52 0.66
C ILE A 22 30.95 15.22 0.02
N LEU A 23 30.85 15.58 -1.26
CA LEU A 23 32.01 16.04 -2.05
C LEU A 23 32.39 17.50 -1.79
N VAL A 24 31.42 18.37 -1.46
CA VAL A 24 31.64 19.83 -1.33
C VAL A 24 31.56 20.27 0.13
N ASP A 25 30.59 19.76 0.86
CA ASP A 25 30.39 20.16 2.26
C ASP A 25 31.17 19.23 3.23
N HIS A 26 31.87 18.19 2.70
CA HIS A 26 32.68 17.20 3.41
C HIS A 26 31.93 16.50 4.55
N LEU A 27 30.64 16.29 4.40
CA LEU A 27 29.87 15.48 5.34
C LEU A 27 30.22 14.01 5.14
N ARG A 28 30.44 13.30 6.23
CA ARG A 28 30.54 11.83 6.18
C ARG A 28 29.19 11.21 5.83
N PRO A 29 29.15 10.10 5.09
CA PRO A 29 27.89 9.46 4.69
C PRO A 29 26.92 9.20 5.84
N GLU A 30 27.40 8.73 6.99
CA GLU A 30 26.57 8.51 8.18
C GLU A 30 25.98 9.78 8.81
N GLN A 31 26.41 10.95 8.39
CA GLN A 31 25.83 12.23 8.82
C GLN A 31 24.66 12.68 7.95
N ILE A 32 24.28 11.87 6.97
CA ILE A 32 23.20 12.17 6.03
C ILE A 32 22.09 11.15 6.19
N LEU A 33 20.89 11.66 6.50
CA LEU A 33 19.65 10.89 6.56
C LEU A 33 18.78 11.22 5.35
N ILE A 34 18.35 10.18 4.64
CA ILE A 34 17.37 10.29 3.56
C ILE A 34 16.18 9.40 3.89
N THR A 35 14.99 9.99 3.90
CA THR A 35 13.76 9.22 4.06
C THR A 35 12.85 9.38 2.85
N THR A 36 12.13 8.32 2.53
CA THR A 36 11.11 8.28 1.50
C THR A 36 9.91 7.47 1.96
N PHE A 37 8.81 7.51 1.22
CA PHE A 37 7.56 6.88 1.65
C PHE A 37 7.52 5.36 1.46
N THR A 38 8.23 4.79 0.46
CA THR A 38 8.20 3.35 0.15
C THR A 38 9.58 2.72 0.22
N VAL A 39 9.64 1.44 0.61
CA VAL A 39 10.87 0.64 0.62
C VAL A 39 11.50 0.57 -0.78
N LYS A 40 10.68 0.49 -1.82
CA LYS A 40 11.15 0.47 -3.22
C LYS A 40 11.85 1.77 -3.61
N ALA A 41 11.28 2.93 -3.25
CA ALA A 41 11.92 4.22 -3.51
C ALA A 41 13.25 4.36 -2.74
N ALA A 42 13.31 3.88 -1.49
CA ALA A 42 14.54 3.87 -0.71
C ALA A 42 15.64 3.03 -1.37
N ARG A 43 15.30 1.84 -1.89
CA ARG A 43 16.22 0.98 -2.64
C ARG A 43 16.72 1.66 -3.93
N GLU A 44 15.82 2.31 -4.66
CA GLU A 44 16.18 3.04 -5.88
C GLU A 44 17.15 4.20 -5.59
N ILE A 45 16.86 5.01 -4.56
CA ILE A 45 17.75 6.09 -4.12
C ILE A 45 19.13 5.52 -3.76
N ARG A 46 19.18 4.45 -2.98
CA ARG A 46 20.44 3.79 -2.58
C ARG A 46 21.22 3.28 -3.79
N SER A 47 20.57 2.61 -4.74
CA SER A 47 21.22 2.10 -5.95
C SER A 47 21.82 3.22 -6.77
N ARG A 48 21.08 4.33 -6.99
CA ARG A 48 21.59 5.49 -7.72
C ARG A 48 22.71 6.22 -6.98
N LEU A 49 22.64 6.30 -5.65
CA LEU A 49 23.72 6.88 -4.84
C LEU A 49 25.03 6.10 -5.00
N ILE A 50 24.97 4.77 -4.98
CA ILE A 50 26.14 3.92 -5.17
C ILE A 50 26.69 4.11 -6.59
N GLU A 51 25.86 3.91 -7.61
CA GLU A 51 26.25 3.98 -9.01
C GLU A 51 26.90 5.34 -9.36
N TRP A 52 26.24 6.45 -9.01
CA TRP A 52 26.74 7.78 -9.36
C TRP A 52 27.85 8.24 -8.44
N GLY A 53 27.81 7.81 -7.17
CA GLY A 53 28.87 8.13 -6.21
C GLY A 53 30.17 7.48 -6.59
N GLU A 54 30.18 6.19 -6.94
CA GLU A 54 31.38 5.50 -7.41
C GLU A 54 31.95 6.16 -8.65
N ALA A 55 31.11 6.45 -9.66
CA ALA A 55 31.54 7.11 -10.89
C ALA A 55 32.17 8.49 -10.63
N LEU A 56 31.53 9.32 -9.76
CA LEU A 56 32.05 10.64 -9.40
C LEU A 56 33.30 10.56 -8.55
N PHE A 57 33.41 9.60 -7.64
CA PHE A 57 34.62 9.43 -6.82
C PHE A 57 35.82 8.95 -7.64
N GLU A 58 35.61 8.06 -8.60
CA GLU A 58 36.64 7.67 -9.55
C GLU A 58 37.13 8.86 -10.39
N GLN A 59 36.20 9.66 -10.92
CA GLN A 59 36.58 10.89 -11.64
C GLN A 59 37.31 11.88 -10.76
N ALA A 60 36.82 12.12 -9.55
CA ALA A 60 37.50 13.04 -8.61
C ALA A 60 38.92 12.60 -8.24
N ARG A 61 39.21 11.29 -8.19
CA ARG A 61 40.55 10.76 -7.93
C ARG A 61 41.53 11.03 -9.08
N THR A 62 41.01 11.21 -10.29
CA THR A 62 41.85 11.47 -11.50
C THR A 62 42.11 12.97 -11.69
N GLU A 63 41.33 13.84 -11.04
CA GLU A 63 41.46 15.30 -11.11
C GLU A 63 42.50 15.85 -10.08
N PRO A 64 43.07 17.04 -10.33
CA PRO A 64 43.98 17.69 -9.40
C PRO A 64 43.24 18.27 -8.19
N ILE A 65 42.85 17.39 -7.26
CA ILE A 65 42.21 17.75 -5.99
C ILE A 65 43.27 17.97 -4.88
N SER A 66 42.88 18.65 -3.80
CA SER A 66 43.73 18.83 -2.65
C SER A 66 44.10 17.49 -1.97
N GLN A 67 45.22 17.48 -1.21
CA GLN A 67 45.56 16.26 -0.46
C GLN A 67 44.49 15.92 0.58
N ALA A 68 43.89 16.92 1.23
CA ALA A 68 42.83 16.74 2.21
C ALA A 68 41.59 16.10 1.58
N ASP A 69 41.17 16.54 0.38
CA ASP A 69 40.04 15.93 -0.36
C ASP A 69 40.35 14.48 -0.76
N ARG A 70 41.59 14.20 -1.15
CA ARG A 70 42.03 12.86 -1.53
C ARG A 70 42.02 11.91 -0.33
N GLU A 71 42.47 12.37 0.83
CA GLU A 71 42.45 11.62 2.09
C GLU A 71 41.01 11.38 2.53
N PHE A 72 40.12 12.40 2.44
CA PHE A 72 38.70 12.26 2.74
C PHE A 72 38.03 11.21 1.84
N LEU A 73 38.16 11.33 0.51
CA LEU A 73 37.57 10.42 -0.47
C LEU A 73 38.09 8.98 -0.36
N ALA A 74 39.32 8.77 0.17
CA ALA A 74 39.86 7.44 0.39
C ALA A 74 39.10 6.65 1.51
N HIS A 75 38.38 7.37 2.39
CA HIS A 75 37.70 6.80 3.55
C HIS A 75 36.15 6.87 3.43
N VAL A 76 35.63 7.47 2.35
CA VAL A 76 34.17 7.58 2.12
C VAL A 76 33.62 6.24 1.71
N ASP A 77 32.68 5.73 2.51
CA ASP A 77 31.82 4.59 2.16
C ASP A 77 30.37 5.08 2.01
N ILE A 78 29.92 5.23 0.76
CA ILE A 78 28.60 5.76 0.43
C ILE A 78 27.46 4.88 0.95
N ASN A 79 27.72 3.59 1.20
CA ASN A 79 26.73 2.66 1.76
C ASN A 79 26.27 3.03 3.18
N ARG A 80 27.07 3.87 3.86
CA ARG A 80 26.76 4.33 5.23
C ARG A 80 25.78 5.51 5.28
N VAL A 81 25.31 6.03 4.13
CA VAL A 81 24.20 6.99 4.10
C VAL A 81 22.94 6.30 4.65
N VAL A 82 22.37 6.88 5.72
CA VAL A 82 21.16 6.34 6.33
C VAL A 82 19.99 6.58 5.39
N THR A 83 19.50 5.51 4.75
CA THR A 83 18.47 5.58 3.72
C THR A 83 17.38 4.55 3.98
N GLY A 84 16.12 4.99 4.11
CA GLY A 84 14.99 4.09 4.36
C GLY A 84 13.63 4.79 4.31
N THR A 85 12.57 4.05 4.65
CA THR A 85 11.31 4.66 5.09
C THR A 85 11.49 5.17 6.51
N LEU A 86 10.67 6.14 6.95
CA LEU A 86 10.79 6.63 8.32
C LEU A 86 10.58 5.50 9.33
N ASP A 87 9.62 4.59 9.08
CA ASP A 87 9.40 3.42 9.94
C ASP A 87 10.67 2.55 10.07
N SER A 88 11.35 2.27 8.96
CA SER A 88 12.57 1.46 8.98
C SER A 88 13.70 2.15 9.76
N VAL A 89 13.81 3.47 9.63
CA VAL A 89 14.78 4.29 10.38
C VAL A 89 14.43 4.30 11.88
N CYS A 90 13.13 4.43 12.23
CA CYS A 90 12.67 4.34 13.62
C CYS A 90 13.02 2.98 14.24
N GLN A 91 12.74 1.90 13.50
CA GLN A 91 13.01 0.54 13.96
C GLN A 91 14.50 0.29 14.18
N GLU A 92 15.34 0.72 13.24
CA GLU A 92 16.80 0.59 13.34
C GLU A 92 17.39 1.45 14.48
N ALA A 93 16.93 2.71 14.59
CA ALA A 93 17.39 3.64 15.63
C ALA A 93 17.02 3.15 17.04
N LEU A 94 15.78 2.73 17.27
CA LEU A 94 15.34 2.21 18.55
C LEU A 94 15.96 0.83 18.86
N GLY A 95 16.19 0.03 17.82
CA GLY A 95 16.83 -1.29 17.95
C GLY A 95 18.32 -1.22 18.31
N SER A 96 19.04 -0.23 17.75
CA SER A 96 20.48 -0.04 17.99
C SER A 96 20.81 0.44 19.40
N ASP A 97 19.89 1.16 20.04
CA ASP A 97 20.04 1.69 21.39
C ASP A 97 19.61 0.73 22.50
N ARG A 98 19.09 -0.44 22.13
CA ARG A 98 18.58 -1.42 23.08
C ARG A 98 19.69 -2.07 23.89
N HIS A 99 19.47 -2.21 25.20
CA HIS A 99 20.34 -3.01 26.07
C HIS A 99 20.18 -4.52 25.82
N ALA A 100 21.24 -5.29 26.07
CA ALA A 100 21.28 -6.73 25.79
C ALA A 100 20.25 -7.54 26.60
N ASP A 101 19.81 -7.04 27.73
CA ASP A 101 18.82 -7.64 28.65
C ASP A 101 17.37 -7.22 28.32
N GLU A 102 17.17 -6.23 27.44
CA GLU A 102 15.83 -5.83 27.00
C GLU A 102 15.29 -6.78 25.93
N PRO A 103 14.01 -7.18 26.01
CA PRO A 103 13.41 -8.00 24.96
C PRO A 103 13.39 -7.23 23.63
N PRO A 104 13.50 -7.90 22.46
CA PRO A 104 13.43 -7.25 21.17
C PRO A 104 12.06 -6.59 20.99
N LEU A 105 12.06 -5.39 20.39
CA LEU A 105 10.85 -4.74 19.93
C LEU A 105 10.26 -5.53 18.76
N VAL A 106 8.97 -5.85 18.84
CA VAL A 106 8.24 -6.52 17.76
C VAL A 106 7.29 -5.52 17.12
N THR A 107 7.55 -5.20 15.87
CA THR A 107 6.68 -4.34 15.07
C THR A 107 5.51 -5.15 14.51
N LEU A 108 4.30 -4.69 14.76
CA LEU A 108 3.06 -5.33 14.34
C LEU A 108 2.57 -4.75 13.03
N GLU A 109 2.16 -5.63 12.12
CA GLU A 109 1.42 -5.24 10.94
C GLU A 109 -0.08 -5.06 11.23
N SER A 110 -0.77 -4.40 10.30
CA SER A 110 -2.18 -4.01 10.46
C SER A 110 -3.10 -5.17 10.84
N PHE A 111 -2.88 -6.38 10.25
CA PHE A 111 -3.71 -7.52 10.59
C PHE A 111 -3.46 -8.01 12.04
N ALA A 112 -2.21 -8.02 12.49
CA ALA A 112 -1.85 -8.43 13.85
C ALA A 112 -2.41 -7.41 14.86
N ALA A 113 -2.31 -6.12 14.55
CA ALA A 113 -2.93 -5.04 15.34
C ALA A 113 -4.45 -5.25 15.45
N SER A 114 -5.13 -5.56 14.34
CA SER A 114 -6.57 -5.84 14.31
C SER A 114 -6.93 -7.06 15.17
N VAL A 115 -6.17 -8.16 15.09
CA VAL A 115 -6.39 -9.37 15.91
C VAL A 115 -6.20 -9.08 17.41
N ILE A 116 -5.15 -8.33 17.76
CA ILE A 116 -4.88 -7.93 19.14
C ILE A 116 -5.99 -7.03 19.67
N LEU A 117 -6.41 -6.02 18.90
CA LEU A 117 -7.50 -5.12 19.27
C LEU A 117 -8.79 -5.88 19.57
N GLN A 118 -9.14 -6.85 18.74
CA GLN A 118 -10.32 -7.70 18.95
C GLN A 118 -10.26 -8.52 20.24
N ARG A 119 -9.10 -9.09 20.56
CA ARG A 119 -8.97 -10.13 21.58
C ARG A 119 -8.40 -9.62 22.91
N ARG A 120 -7.52 -8.66 22.87
CA ARG A 120 -6.75 -8.14 24.00
C ARG A 120 -6.91 -6.64 24.22
N GLY A 121 -7.16 -5.87 23.14
CA GLY A 121 -7.30 -4.42 23.15
C GLY A 121 -8.65 -3.88 23.62
N GLY A 122 -9.48 -4.72 24.23
CA GLY A 122 -10.75 -4.28 24.82
C GLY A 122 -11.93 -4.19 23.86
N LEU A 123 -11.72 -4.19 22.55
CA LEU A 123 -12.80 -4.06 21.57
C LEU A 123 -13.85 -5.16 21.72
N GLY A 124 -13.43 -6.42 21.87
CA GLY A 124 -14.36 -7.55 21.96
C GLY A 124 -15.33 -7.48 23.14
N ALA A 125 -14.89 -6.96 24.31
CA ALA A 125 -15.76 -6.73 25.47
C ALA A 125 -16.65 -5.50 25.25
N SER A 126 -16.06 -4.39 24.84
CA SER A 126 -16.77 -3.13 24.60
C SER A 126 -17.83 -3.26 23.50
N TYR A 127 -17.52 -3.99 22.41
CA TYR A 127 -18.47 -4.20 21.31
C TYR A 127 -19.69 -5.03 21.75
N ARG A 128 -19.50 -6.09 22.55
CA ARG A 128 -20.63 -6.88 23.09
C ARG A 128 -21.52 -6.06 24.02
N ASN A 129 -20.92 -5.20 24.83
CA ASN A 129 -21.65 -4.42 25.84
C ASN A 129 -22.32 -3.16 25.26
N ASN A 130 -21.77 -2.59 24.19
CA ASN A 130 -22.15 -1.28 23.64
C ASN A 130 -22.38 -1.36 22.11
N GLN A 131 -22.91 -2.48 21.61
CA GLN A 131 -23.03 -2.73 20.16
C GLN A 131 -23.79 -1.63 19.42
N ALA A 132 -24.89 -1.14 19.99
CA ALA A 132 -25.70 -0.08 19.37
C ALA A 132 -24.93 1.24 19.28
N VAL A 133 -24.23 1.63 20.33
CA VAL A 133 -23.46 2.90 20.38
C VAL A 133 -22.25 2.85 19.44
N LEU A 134 -21.45 1.79 19.52
CA LEU A 134 -20.30 1.60 18.64
C LEU A 134 -20.73 1.36 17.20
N GLY A 135 -21.81 0.62 16.98
CA GLY A 135 -22.36 0.39 15.64
C GLY A 135 -22.78 1.70 14.97
N ALA A 136 -23.51 2.56 15.67
CA ALA A 136 -23.90 3.87 15.18
C ALA A 136 -22.70 4.79 14.92
N PHE A 137 -21.68 4.75 15.79
CA PHE A 137 -20.45 5.53 15.62
C PHE A 137 -19.64 5.06 14.41
N LEU A 138 -19.48 3.74 14.21
CA LEU A 138 -18.65 3.18 13.14
C LEU A 138 -19.35 3.15 11.78
N SER A 139 -20.69 3.10 11.75
CA SER A 139 -21.50 3.03 10.53
C SER A 139 -21.08 4.06 9.45
N PRO A 140 -20.81 5.34 9.78
CA PRO A 140 -20.37 6.32 8.80
C PRO A 140 -19.03 5.99 8.11
N PHE A 141 -18.21 5.13 8.69
CA PHE A 141 -16.87 4.77 8.18
C PHE A 141 -16.82 3.41 7.50
N THR A 142 -17.91 2.64 7.54
CA THR A 142 -18.02 1.37 6.82
C THR A 142 -18.28 1.57 5.33
N LEU A 143 -18.07 0.51 4.54
CA LEU A 143 -18.26 0.56 3.11
C LEU A 143 -19.72 0.89 2.71
N ASP A 144 -20.68 0.39 3.47
CA ASP A 144 -22.11 0.44 3.14
C ASP A 144 -22.92 1.40 4.03
N ASP A 145 -22.28 2.19 4.88
CA ASP A 145 -22.90 3.04 5.90
C ASP A 145 -23.75 2.23 6.90
N ASP A 146 -23.61 0.91 6.95
CA ASP A 146 -24.29 0.07 7.89
C ASP A 146 -23.42 -0.20 9.12
N PRO A 147 -24.01 -0.38 10.31
CA PRO A 147 -23.22 -0.78 11.47
C PRO A 147 -22.46 -2.08 11.20
N PRO A 148 -21.19 -2.19 11.68
CA PRO A 148 -20.45 -3.44 11.55
C PRO A 148 -21.24 -4.63 12.11
N THR A 149 -21.29 -5.72 11.35
CA THR A 149 -22.04 -6.93 11.73
C THR A 149 -21.20 -7.94 12.47
N THR A 150 -19.88 -7.85 12.31
CA THR A 150 -18.90 -8.73 12.95
C THR A 150 -17.87 -7.93 13.74
N LEU A 151 -17.25 -8.60 14.72
CA LEU A 151 -16.15 -7.99 15.48
C LEU A 151 -14.93 -7.67 14.61
N ALA A 152 -14.65 -8.49 13.60
CA ALA A 152 -13.58 -8.25 12.64
C ALA A 152 -13.85 -7.00 11.79
N GLU A 153 -15.08 -6.81 11.33
CA GLU A 153 -15.48 -5.62 10.59
C GLU A 153 -15.40 -4.36 11.46
N ALA A 154 -15.84 -4.45 12.72
CA ALA A 154 -15.70 -3.35 13.68
C ALA A 154 -14.23 -3.01 13.94
N ALA A 155 -13.34 -4.01 14.08
CA ALA A 155 -11.92 -3.79 14.26
C ALA A 155 -11.28 -3.13 13.03
N ASN A 156 -11.58 -3.63 11.83
CA ASN A 156 -11.04 -3.07 10.58
C ASN A 156 -11.50 -1.63 10.34
N THR A 157 -12.67 -1.26 10.84
CA THR A 157 -13.18 0.12 10.78
C THR A 157 -12.56 1.00 11.84
N LEU A 158 -12.29 0.47 13.04
CA LEU A 158 -11.79 1.23 14.17
C LEU A 158 -10.27 1.47 14.12
N VAL A 159 -9.48 0.49 13.63
CA VAL A 159 -8.01 0.59 13.56
C VAL A 159 -7.55 1.88 12.86
N PRO A 160 -8.06 2.25 11.67
CA PRO A 160 -7.68 3.52 11.03
C PRO A 160 -7.99 4.77 11.87
N ILE A 161 -9.03 4.75 12.70
CA ILE A 161 -9.38 5.88 13.60
C ILE A 161 -8.38 5.97 14.75
N ILE A 162 -8.05 4.85 15.37
CA ILE A 162 -7.08 4.77 16.47
C ILE A 162 -5.66 5.16 16.00
N ASP A 163 -5.25 4.70 14.81
CA ASP A 163 -3.97 5.08 14.22
C ASP A 163 -3.87 6.60 14.03
N ARG A 164 -4.96 7.24 13.61
CA ARG A 164 -5.02 8.70 13.47
C ARG A 164 -4.88 9.44 14.82
N PHE A 165 -5.20 8.82 15.95
CA PHE A 165 -4.97 9.45 17.26
C PHE A 165 -3.50 9.80 17.45
N ILE A 166 -2.60 8.93 17.07
CA ILE A 166 -1.15 9.17 17.15
C ILE A 166 -0.67 9.99 15.94
N GLN A 167 -1.01 9.59 14.72
CA GLN A 167 -0.55 10.23 13.49
C GLN A 167 -0.92 11.72 13.41
N ASP A 168 -2.12 12.07 13.85
CA ASP A 168 -2.63 13.45 13.90
C ASP A 168 -2.34 14.15 15.24
N ARG A 169 -1.75 13.42 16.21
CA ARG A 169 -1.45 13.91 17.56
C ARG A 169 -2.69 14.45 18.28
N VAL A 170 -3.74 13.64 18.26
CA VAL A 170 -5.04 13.96 18.84
C VAL A 170 -4.92 14.08 20.36
N ASP A 171 -5.54 15.09 20.96
CA ASP A 171 -5.80 15.14 22.41
C ASP A 171 -6.91 14.11 22.76
N VAL A 172 -6.48 12.87 23.00
CA VAL A 172 -7.38 11.74 23.29
C VAL A 172 -8.12 11.94 24.62
N VAL A 173 -7.54 12.70 25.55
CA VAL A 173 -8.18 13.01 26.84
C VAL A 173 -9.39 13.91 26.60
N SER A 174 -9.23 14.98 25.82
CA SER A 174 -10.35 15.86 25.45
C SER A 174 -11.36 15.14 24.55
N PHE A 175 -10.91 14.26 23.65
CA PHE A 175 -11.80 13.46 22.80
C PHE A 175 -12.70 12.52 23.63
N GLY A 176 -12.18 11.89 24.69
CA GLY A 176 -12.90 10.96 25.56
C GLY A 176 -13.53 11.61 26.82
N ALA A 177 -13.54 12.93 26.90
CA ALA A 177 -14.04 13.65 28.08
C ALA A 177 -15.56 13.40 28.36
N ALA A 178 -15.98 13.62 29.59
CA ALA A 178 -17.35 13.28 30.05
C ALA A 178 -18.47 14.09 29.35
N ASP A 179 -18.15 15.24 28.79
CA ASP A 179 -19.05 16.10 28.01
C ASP A 179 -19.14 15.69 26.53
N GLN A 180 -18.30 14.76 26.09
CA GLN A 180 -18.31 14.24 24.73
C GLN A 180 -19.34 13.12 24.56
N PRO A 181 -19.73 12.77 23.30
CA PRO A 181 -20.59 11.63 23.03
C PRO A 181 -20.06 10.33 23.65
N GLU A 182 -20.94 9.49 24.17
CA GLU A 182 -20.59 8.22 24.82
C GLU A 182 -19.66 7.34 23.96
N ALA A 183 -19.87 7.33 22.66
CA ALA A 183 -19.02 6.58 21.73
C ALA A 183 -17.54 7.03 21.78
N HIS A 184 -17.29 8.34 21.94
CA HIS A 184 -15.92 8.88 22.03
C HIS A 184 -15.21 8.35 23.27
N ARG A 185 -15.91 8.33 24.43
CA ARG A 185 -15.37 7.77 25.66
C ARG A 185 -15.04 6.29 25.52
N ILE A 186 -15.96 5.49 24.94
CA ILE A 186 -15.75 4.06 24.72
C ILE A 186 -14.55 3.82 23.79
N VAL A 187 -14.42 4.57 22.70
CA VAL A 187 -13.29 4.46 21.77
C VAL A 187 -11.98 4.85 22.43
N SER A 188 -11.97 5.90 23.25
CA SER A 188 -10.79 6.30 24.03
C SER A 188 -10.37 5.22 25.05
N GLU A 189 -11.32 4.56 25.72
CA GLU A 189 -11.06 3.45 26.64
C GLU A 189 -10.50 2.21 25.89
N ILE A 190 -10.99 1.93 24.69
CA ILE A 190 -10.46 0.86 23.82
C ILE A 190 -9.02 1.18 23.42
N ASP A 191 -8.75 2.39 22.94
CA ASP A 191 -7.39 2.82 22.58
C ASP A 191 -6.42 2.70 23.77
N ALA A 192 -6.81 3.22 24.94
CA ALA A 192 -5.99 3.13 26.15
C ALA A 192 -5.70 1.67 26.56
N THR A 193 -6.68 0.78 26.40
CA THR A 193 -6.50 -0.67 26.70
C THR A 193 -5.57 -1.34 25.69
N TYR A 194 -5.74 -1.03 24.41
CA TYR A 194 -4.90 -1.52 23.33
C TYR A 194 -3.44 -1.07 23.51
N ARG A 195 -3.20 0.22 23.71
CA ARG A 195 -1.86 0.79 23.94
C ARG A 195 -1.17 0.22 25.17
N ARG A 196 -1.92 0.02 26.25
CA ARG A 196 -1.41 -0.63 27.48
C ARG A 196 -0.97 -2.05 27.18
N TYR A 197 -1.78 -2.86 26.48
CA TYR A 197 -1.43 -4.22 26.12
C TYR A 197 -0.16 -4.27 25.27
N LEU A 198 -0.02 -3.38 24.27
CA LEU A 198 1.18 -3.29 23.45
C LEU A 198 2.43 -3.05 24.30
N ARG A 199 2.39 -2.04 25.18
CA ARG A 199 3.51 -1.71 26.08
C ARG A 199 3.89 -2.86 27.00
N GLU A 200 2.91 -3.49 27.63
CA GLU A 200 3.15 -4.62 28.56
C GLU A 200 3.77 -5.84 27.88
N ASN A 201 3.59 -5.99 26.57
CA ASN A 201 4.12 -7.10 25.78
C ASN A 201 5.29 -6.73 24.87
N ASN A 202 5.83 -5.51 24.99
CA ASN A 202 6.92 -4.99 24.16
C ASN A 202 6.61 -5.03 22.65
N LEU A 203 5.37 -4.71 22.29
CA LEU A 203 4.86 -4.68 20.95
C LEU A 203 4.67 -3.22 20.52
N LEU A 204 4.92 -2.91 19.26
CA LEU A 204 4.64 -1.61 18.66
C LEU A 204 3.91 -1.80 17.32
N ASP A 205 2.84 -1.05 17.09
CA ASP A 205 2.35 -0.80 15.74
C ASP A 205 3.22 0.30 15.08
N PHE A 206 3.03 0.55 13.79
CA PHE A 206 3.85 1.55 13.08
C PHE A 206 3.74 2.94 13.69
N SER A 207 2.54 3.37 14.06
CA SER A 207 2.35 4.68 14.69
C SER A 207 3.00 4.74 16.07
N GLY A 208 2.94 3.68 16.85
CA GLY A 208 3.62 3.57 18.15
C GLY A 208 5.15 3.53 18.03
N LEU A 209 5.69 2.97 16.95
CA LEU A 209 7.12 2.97 16.66
C LEU A 209 7.63 4.40 16.39
N GLU A 210 6.92 5.16 15.57
CA GLU A 210 7.22 6.56 15.29
C GLU A 210 7.06 7.43 16.55
N GLU A 211 6.00 7.22 17.34
CA GLU A 211 5.77 7.92 18.61
C GLU A 211 6.91 7.70 19.61
N ALA A 212 7.38 6.45 19.75
CA ALA A 212 8.48 6.12 20.65
C ALA A 212 9.78 6.87 20.27
N LEU A 213 10.08 7.00 18.97
CA LEU A 213 11.21 7.82 18.53
C LEU A 213 11.00 9.30 18.86
N LEU A 214 9.79 9.83 18.59
CA LEU A 214 9.47 11.23 18.92
C LEU A 214 9.64 11.54 20.40
N GLU A 215 9.18 10.65 21.29
CA GLU A 215 9.36 10.80 22.73
C GLU A 215 10.82 10.85 23.16
N ARG A 216 11.67 9.98 22.58
CA ARG A 216 13.12 10.02 22.82
C ARG A 216 13.76 11.32 22.36
N LEU A 217 13.44 11.78 21.16
CA LEU A 217 13.98 13.04 20.62
C LEU A 217 13.58 14.23 21.51
N ARG A 218 12.35 14.27 22.00
CA ARG A 218 11.87 15.30 22.94
C ARG A 218 12.57 15.26 24.28
N ALA A 219 12.89 14.06 24.77
CA ALA A 219 13.68 13.86 25.97
C ALA A 219 15.17 14.19 25.77
N ARG A 220 15.59 14.64 24.57
CA ARG A 220 16.98 14.85 24.15
C ARG A 220 17.85 13.60 24.22
N LEU A 221 17.25 12.43 24.10
CA LEU A 221 17.88 11.12 24.01
C LEU A 221 17.94 10.70 22.53
N VAL A 222 18.81 11.35 21.76
CA VAL A 222 18.96 11.05 20.33
C VAL A 222 19.61 9.68 20.18
N PRO A 223 19.01 8.72 19.45
CA PRO A 223 19.60 7.41 19.20
C PRO A 223 20.98 7.49 18.54
N ILE A 224 21.86 6.53 18.84
CA ILE A 224 23.24 6.49 18.33
C ILE A 224 23.28 6.60 16.80
N LEU A 225 22.39 5.88 16.11
CA LEU A 225 22.26 5.93 14.64
C LEU A 225 22.05 7.35 14.10
N LEU A 226 21.35 8.21 14.85
CA LEU A 226 20.95 9.55 14.42
C LEU A 226 21.76 10.68 15.07
N ALA A 227 22.61 10.39 16.03
CA ALA A 227 23.30 11.42 16.84
C ALA A 227 24.23 12.33 16.04
N ASP A 228 24.86 11.78 15.00
CA ASP A 228 25.81 12.50 14.14
C ASP A 228 25.16 13.13 12.89
N VAL A 229 23.85 13.02 12.70
CA VAL A 229 23.16 13.56 11.53
C VAL A 229 23.36 15.07 11.41
N ARG A 230 23.73 15.55 10.20
CA ARG A 230 23.91 16.96 9.85
C ARG A 230 23.09 17.40 8.65
N ALA A 231 22.57 16.45 7.89
CA ALA A 231 21.65 16.73 6.79
C ALA A 231 20.49 15.73 6.80
N VAL A 232 19.27 16.26 6.79
CA VAL A 232 18.02 15.50 6.68
C VAL A 232 17.36 15.83 5.35
N LEU A 233 17.15 14.82 4.53
CA LEU A 233 16.51 14.94 3.22
C LEU A 233 15.26 14.05 3.22
N VAL A 234 14.11 14.63 2.87
CA VAL A 234 12.84 13.91 2.84
C VAL A 234 12.25 13.97 1.44
N ASP A 235 12.10 12.79 0.81
CA ASP A 235 11.40 12.64 -0.46
C ASP A 235 9.91 12.42 -0.23
N GLU A 236 9.09 12.77 -1.22
CA GLU A 236 7.64 12.66 -1.19
C GLU A 236 7.00 13.29 0.08
N TYR A 237 7.50 14.45 0.51
CA TYR A 237 7.08 15.12 1.76
C TYR A 237 5.57 15.43 1.82
N GLN A 238 4.88 15.54 0.67
CA GLN A 238 3.43 15.72 0.62
C GLN A 238 2.63 14.54 1.20
N ASP A 239 3.28 13.39 1.44
CA ASP A 239 2.67 12.22 2.05
C ASP A 239 2.98 12.09 3.56
N THR A 240 3.66 13.09 4.13
CA THR A 240 4.01 13.13 5.55
C THR A 240 2.77 13.43 6.41
N ASN A 241 2.64 12.76 7.56
CA ASN A 241 1.66 13.06 8.60
C ASN A 241 2.24 13.98 9.69
N ALA A 242 1.42 14.40 10.65
CA ALA A 242 1.85 15.35 11.70
C ALA A 242 2.85 14.74 12.69
N LEU A 243 2.78 13.45 12.96
CA LEU A 243 3.74 12.75 13.81
C LEU A 243 5.11 12.70 13.14
N GLN A 244 5.16 12.31 11.88
CA GLN A 244 6.39 12.23 11.08
C GLN A 244 7.05 13.61 10.94
N GLU A 245 6.25 14.63 10.63
CA GLU A 245 6.76 16.00 10.59
C GLU A 245 7.37 16.43 11.94
N ALA A 246 6.72 16.07 13.05
CA ALA A 246 7.25 16.38 14.38
C ALA A 246 8.60 15.70 14.63
N ILE A 247 8.77 14.44 14.20
CA ILE A 247 10.05 13.72 14.28
C ILE A 247 11.14 14.46 13.49
N TYR A 248 10.85 14.86 12.25
CA TYR A 248 11.82 15.59 11.43
C TYR A 248 12.23 16.91 12.07
N PHE A 249 11.30 17.69 12.59
CA PHE A 249 11.63 18.94 13.26
C PHE A 249 12.45 18.76 14.54
N GLU A 250 12.07 17.81 15.41
CA GLU A 250 12.84 17.51 16.62
C GLU A 250 14.25 17.01 16.30
N LEU A 251 14.40 16.15 15.28
CA LEU A 251 15.71 15.67 14.85
C LEU A 251 16.59 16.78 14.27
N VAL A 252 16.03 17.61 13.38
CA VAL A 252 16.73 18.76 12.79
C VAL A 252 17.18 19.74 13.87
N GLU A 253 16.34 19.98 14.88
CA GLU A 253 16.69 20.85 16.02
C GLU A 253 17.76 20.21 16.91
N ALA A 254 17.58 18.94 17.29
CA ALA A 254 18.51 18.25 18.20
C ALA A 254 19.93 18.13 17.60
N CYS A 255 20.02 17.83 16.30
CA CYS A 255 21.28 17.64 15.59
C CYS A 255 21.82 18.90 14.91
N GLN A 256 21.11 20.02 14.95
CA GLN A 256 21.43 21.25 14.22
C GLN A 256 21.64 20.98 12.71
N ALA A 257 20.83 20.06 12.16
CA ALA A 257 20.98 19.57 10.79
C ALA A 257 20.39 20.56 9.76
N SER A 258 20.90 20.49 8.52
CA SER A 258 20.22 21.10 7.37
C SER A 258 18.98 20.30 7.02
N PHE A 259 17.93 20.98 6.52
CA PHE A 259 16.66 20.33 6.21
C PHE A 259 16.26 20.57 4.76
N THR A 260 16.10 19.49 3.98
CA THR A 260 15.66 19.55 2.59
C THR A 260 14.44 18.67 2.42
N VAL A 261 13.37 19.23 1.88
CA VAL A 261 12.17 18.48 1.52
C VAL A 261 11.91 18.58 0.02
N VAL A 262 11.52 17.45 -0.57
CA VAL A 262 11.14 17.33 -1.98
C VAL A 262 9.73 16.75 -2.06
N GLY A 263 8.87 17.28 -2.93
CA GLY A 263 7.52 16.77 -3.05
C GLY A 263 6.75 17.38 -4.22
N ASP A 264 5.54 16.85 -4.42
CA ASP A 264 4.55 17.34 -5.39
C ASP A 264 3.15 17.32 -4.78
N ASP A 265 2.59 18.49 -4.55
CA ASP A 265 1.26 18.64 -3.96
C ASP A 265 0.12 18.05 -4.83
N ASP A 266 0.34 17.91 -6.14
CA ASP A 266 -0.60 17.28 -7.06
C ASP A 266 -0.50 15.72 -7.02
N GLN A 267 0.50 15.15 -6.33
CA GLN A 267 0.73 13.70 -6.23
C GLN A 267 0.54 13.14 -4.82
N SER A 268 -0.09 13.87 -3.88
CA SER A 268 -0.43 13.36 -2.56
C SER A 268 -1.60 12.35 -2.65
N LEU A 269 -1.32 11.08 -2.30
CA LEU A 269 -2.29 9.98 -2.43
C LEU A 269 -2.61 9.27 -1.11
N TYR A 270 -1.84 9.47 -0.06
CA TYR A 270 -1.89 8.64 1.15
C TYR A 270 -2.62 9.31 2.31
N ARG A 271 -3.59 10.19 2.03
CA ARG A 271 -4.46 10.80 3.06
C ARG A 271 -5.13 9.74 3.94
N PHE A 272 -5.52 8.60 3.36
CA PHE A 272 -6.12 7.49 4.10
C PHE A 272 -5.13 6.80 5.09
N ARG A 273 -3.82 7.03 4.93
CA ARG A 273 -2.74 6.62 5.86
C ARG A 273 -2.25 7.80 6.73
N GLY A 274 -3.03 8.85 6.88
CA GLY A 274 -2.69 9.99 7.70
C GLY A 274 -1.93 11.12 7.02
N ALA A 275 -1.49 10.96 5.76
CA ALA A 275 -0.81 12.02 5.03
C ALA A 275 -1.63 13.31 5.01
N THR A 276 -0.97 14.43 5.25
CA THR A 276 -1.60 15.74 5.41
C THR A 276 -0.92 16.73 4.49
N ILE A 277 -1.50 16.95 3.30
CA ILE A 277 -0.95 17.84 2.27
C ILE A 277 -0.79 19.27 2.76
N GLU A 278 -1.61 19.68 3.69
CA GLU A 278 -1.59 21.00 4.31
C GLU A 278 -0.24 21.29 4.99
N LEU A 279 0.47 20.27 5.50
CA LEU A 279 1.81 20.41 6.07
C LEU A 279 2.84 20.83 5.01
N PHE A 280 2.78 20.19 3.84
CA PHE A 280 3.66 20.54 2.72
C PHE A 280 3.39 21.96 2.21
N ARG A 281 2.12 22.35 2.09
CA ARG A 281 1.72 23.69 1.66
C ARG A 281 2.16 24.76 2.65
N ALA A 282 2.09 24.51 3.94
CA ALA A 282 2.45 25.41 5.01
C ALA A 282 3.94 25.28 5.43
N PHE A 283 4.74 24.45 4.78
CA PHE A 283 6.09 24.06 5.24
C PHE A 283 7.00 25.24 5.57
N ILE A 284 7.02 26.28 4.73
CA ILE A 284 7.88 27.45 4.94
C ILE A 284 7.52 28.17 6.24
N ASP A 285 6.22 28.39 6.51
CA ASP A 285 5.76 29.05 7.71
C ASP A 285 5.95 28.16 8.94
N ARG A 286 5.79 26.85 8.79
CA ARG A 286 6.05 25.89 9.87
C ARG A 286 7.52 25.84 10.24
N CYS A 287 8.44 25.85 9.27
CA CYS A 287 9.88 25.99 9.54
C CYS A 287 10.20 27.28 10.27
N ARG A 288 9.63 28.42 9.84
CA ARG A 288 9.83 29.71 10.50
C ARG A 288 9.38 29.67 11.96
N ASN A 289 8.22 29.11 12.20
CA ASN A 289 7.62 29.06 13.55
C ASN A 289 8.33 28.07 14.47
N ARG A 290 8.75 26.89 13.95
CA ARG A 290 9.35 25.81 14.76
C ARG A 290 10.86 25.95 14.91
N LEU A 291 11.57 26.29 13.85
CA LEU A 291 13.04 26.30 13.83
C LEU A 291 13.62 27.72 13.93
N GLY A 292 12.78 28.76 13.96
CA GLY A 292 13.23 30.15 13.95
C GLY A 292 14.01 30.55 12.69
N ARG A 293 13.99 29.70 11.65
CA ARG A 293 14.71 29.89 10.37
C ARG A 293 13.69 30.14 9.27
N ALA A 294 13.97 31.12 8.41
CA ALA A 294 13.21 31.30 7.19
C ALA A 294 13.86 30.48 6.07
N PRO A 295 13.27 29.35 5.62
CA PRO A 295 13.82 28.64 4.48
C PRO A 295 13.74 29.50 3.23
N ALA A 296 14.64 29.25 2.26
CA ALA A 296 14.51 29.82 0.92
C ALA A 296 13.12 29.46 0.36
N GLY A 297 12.56 30.31 -0.48
CA GLY A 297 11.29 30.03 -1.16
C GLY A 297 11.35 28.71 -1.92
N PRO A 298 10.20 28.18 -2.37
CA PRO A 298 10.17 26.92 -3.09
C PRO A 298 10.95 27.02 -4.42
N LEU A 299 11.78 26.01 -4.67
CA LEU A 299 12.38 25.79 -6.00
C LEU A 299 11.45 24.89 -6.79
N TYR A 300 11.09 25.30 -8.00
CA TYR A 300 10.18 24.54 -8.87
C TYR A 300 10.97 23.77 -9.92
N LEU A 301 10.77 22.44 -9.98
CA LEU A 301 11.21 21.60 -11.10
C LEU A 301 10.01 21.37 -12.00
N VAL A 302 10.01 21.94 -13.20
CA VAL A 302 8.86 21.98 -14.10
C VAL A 302 9.10 21.27 -15.44
N GLU A 303 10.34 20.90 -15.74
CA GLU A 303 10.68 20.17 -16.96
C GLU A 303 10.37 18.67 -16.77
N ASN A 304 9.55 18.09 -17.64
CA ASN A 304 9.22 16.68 -17.63
C ASN A 304 10.10 15.93 -18.63
N TYR A 305 10.92 15.03 -18.14
CA TYR A 305 11.84 14.19 -18.94
C TYR A 305 11.27 12.78 -19.22
N ARG A 306 10.07 12.47 -18.72
CA ARG A 306 9.46 11.14 -18.79
C ARG A 306 8.55 10.99 -19.99
N SER A 307 7.56 11.86 -20.09
CA SER A 307 6.38 11.68 -20.93
C SER A 307 6.46 12.50 -22.19
N THR A 308 5.76 12.02 -23.25
CA THR A 308 5.58 12.77 -24.49
C THR A 308 4.79 14.06 -24.29
N ASP A 309 4.89 14.97 -25.25
CA ASP A 309 4.22 16.28 -25.22
C ASP A 309 2.70 16.14 -25.07
N GLU A 310 2.11 15.16 -25.75
CA GLU A 310 0.66 14.90 -25.71
C GLU A 310 0.19 14.48 -24.31
N ILE A 311 0.97 13.62 -23.65
CA ILE A 311 0.68 13.15 -22.30
C ILE A 311 0.82 14.30 -21.29
N VAL A 312 1.88 15.13 -21.44
CA VAL A 312 2.09 16.29 -20.57
C VAL A 312 0.96 17.31 -20.75
N ALA A 313 0.53 17.58 -21.98
CA ALA A 313 -0.59 18.46 -22.26
C ALA A 313 -1.89 17.93 -21.63
N PHE A 314 -2.12 16.61 -21.73
CA PHE A 314 -3.30 15.95 -21.19
C PHE A 314 -3.41 16.09 -19.66
N PHE A 315 -2.39 15.71 -18.90
CA PHE A 315 -2.48 15.80 -17.45
C PHE A 315 -2.44 17.25 -16.93
N ASN A 316 -1.78 18.18 -17.63
CA ASN A 316 -1.85 19.61 -17.33
C ASN A 316 -3.27 20.18 -17.57
N ALA A 317 -3.99 19.72 -18.59
CA ALA A 317 -5.37 20.09 -18.82
C ALA A 317 -6.27 19.48 -17.73
N PHE A 318 -6.09 18.20 -17.41
CA PHE A 318 -6.86 17.50 -16.40
C PHE A 318 -6.81 18.15 -15.02
N VAL A 319 -5.63 18.52 -14.52
CA VAL A 319 -5.47 19.11 -13.18
C VAL A 319 -6.17 20.48 -13.04
N ARG A 320 -6.57 21.11 -14.14
CA ARG A 320 -7.29 22.39 -14.20
C ARG A 320 -8.79 22.23 -14.40
N THR A 321 -9.28 21.00 -14.49
CA THR A 321 -10.70 20.74 -14.80
C THR A 321 -11.63 21.24 -13.69
N ASP A 322 -11.19 21.17 -12.42
CA ASP A 322 -11.94 21.74 -11.29
C ASP A 322 -11.30 23.06 -10.84
N PRO A 323 -11.97 24.20 -11.00
CA PRO A 323 -11.47 25.50 -10.54
C PRO A 323 -11.33 25.58 -9.01
N ASN A 324 -12.09 24.74 -8.26
CA ASN A 324 -11.96 24.67 -6.81
C ASN A 324 -10.68 23.95 -6.37
N PHE A 325 -10.01 23.21 -7.26
CA PHE A 325 -8.74 22.57 -6.99
C PHE A 325 -7.57 23.55 -6.96
N GLY A 326 -7.63 24.65 -7.71
CA GLY A 326 -6.57 25.67 -7.73
C GLY A 326 -6.16 26.18 -6.34
N PRO A 327 -7.11 26.62 -5.48
CA PRO A 327 -6.81 27.01 -4.10
C PRO A 327 -6.29 25.90 -3.19
N ALA A 328 -6.49 24.64 -3.55
CA ALA A 328 -5.99 23.49 -2.81
C ALA A 328 -4.51 23.17 -3.11
N ARG A 329 -3.93 23.79 -4.13
CA ARG A 329 -2.54 23.62 -4.53
C ARG A 329 -1.63 24.59 -3.79
N ILE A 330 -0.32 24.34 -3.86
CA ILE A 330 0.69 25.20 -3.25
C ILE A 330 0.60 26.64 -3.77
N GLN A 331 0.90 27.60 -2.89
CA GLN A 331 0.91 29.04 -3.22
C GLN A 331 2.29 29.63 -2.98
N PRO A 332 2.83 30.50 -3.86
CA PRO A 332 2.25 30.89 -5.18
C PRO A 332 2.05 29.69 -6.10
N PRO A 333 1.12 29.77 -7.09
CA PRO A 333 0.78 28.62 -7.93
C PRO A 333 2.00 28.02 -8.61
N LYS A 334 2.11 26.67 -8.54
CA LYS A 334 3.12 25.91 -9.26
C LYS A 334 3.07 26.23 -10.76
N PRO A 335 4.19 26.53 -11.42
CA PRO A 335 4.23 26.70 -12.86
C PRO A 335 3.75 25.46 -13.61
N VAL A 336 3.30 25.64 -14.85
CA VAL A 336 2.87 24.54 -15.72
C VAL A 336 4.04 23.63 -16.03
N ILE A 337 3.83 22.33 -15.95
CA ILE A 337 4.83 21.33 -16.33
C ILE A 337 5.07 21.42 -17.84
N ARG A 338 6.33 21.46 -18.24
CA ARG A 338 6.77 21.57 -19.63
C ARG A 338 7.33 20.23 -20.10
N PRO A 339 6.97 19.76 -21.29
CA PRO A 339 7.59 18.57 -21.84
C PRO A 339 9.03 18.84 -22.23
N ASN A 340 9.91 17.90 -21.99
CA ASN A 340 11.31 17.93 -22.40
C ASN A 340 11.81 16.58 -22.95
N ASN A 341 10.88 15.65 -23.16
CA ASN A 341 11.19 14.36 -23.76
C ASN A 341 11.06 14.38 -25.31
N GLY A 342 10.45 15.43 -25.81
CA GLY A 342 10.55 15.92 -27.20
C GLY A 342 10.11 15.00 -28.30
N GLN A 343 9.33 13.95 -28.11
CA GLN A 343 8.72 13.23 -29.24
C GLN A 343 7.77 12.11 -28.83
N GLY A 344 6.52 12.27 -29.15
CA GLY A 344 5.53 11.22 -29.29
C GLY A 344 4.38 11.80 -30.05
N GLN A 345 4.16 11.32 -31.25
CA GLN A 345 3.01 11.73 -32.04
C GLN A 345 1.78 10.83 -31.80
N VAL A 346 1.84 9.98 -30.78
CA VAL A 346 0.72 9.12 -30.42
C VAL A 346 -0.28 9.94 -29.63
N PRO A 347 -1.53 10.07 -30.09
CA PRO A 347 -2.58 10.75 -29.34
C PRO A 347 -2.92 9.99 -28.06
N ILE A 348 -3.69 10.60 -27.18
CA ILE A 348 -4.27 9.88 -26.05
C ILE A 348 -5.33 8.93 -26.60
N LEU A 349 -5.19 7.63 -26.33
CA LEU A 349 -6.10 6.61 -26.83
C LEU A 349 -7.28 6.42 -25.89
N ALA A 350 -8.45 6.12 -26.44
CA ALA A 350 -9.66 5.82 -25.67
C ALA A 350 -10.37 4.60 -26.25
N MET A 351 -10.55 3.56 -25.40
CA MET A 351 -11.28 2.35 -25.78
C MET A 351 -12.46 2.15 -24.86
N PHE A 352 -13.67 2.35 -25.39
CA PHE A 352 -14.91 2.13 -24.68
C PHE A 352 -15.76 1.11 -25.42
N ARG A 353 -16.38 0.19 -24.66
CA ARG A 353 -17.15 -0.93 -25.22
C ARG A 353 -18.46 -1.11 -24.46
N PRO A 354 -19.46 -1.79 -25.03
CA PRO A 354 -20.76 -1.97 -24.38
C PRO A 354 -20.70 -2.63 -23.01
N ASP A 355 -19.74 -3.52 -22.81
CA ASP A 355 -19.56 -4.30 -21.58
C ASP A 355 -18.08 -4.66 -21.34
N SER A 356 -17.80 -5.15 -20.12
CA SER A 356 -16.45 -5.47 -19.68
C SER A 356 -15.84 -6.69 -20.38
N GLN A 357 -16.67 -7.62 -20.90
CA GLN A 357 -16.17 -8.79 -21.61
C GLN A 357 -15.66 -8.40 -23.01
N THR A 358 -16.46 -7.60 -23.75
CA THR A 358 -16.10 -7.06 -25.05
C THR A 358 -14.85 -6.19 -24.93
N LEU A 359 -14.80 -5.32 -23.91
CA LEU A 359 -13.63 -4.50 -23.64
C LEU A 359 -12.38 -5.34 -23.39
N ALA A 360 -12.50 -6.41 -22.59
CA ALA A 360 -11.37 -7.28 -22.29
C ALA A 360 -10.82 -7.98 -23.54
N ASN A 361 -11.69 -8.42 -24.44
CA ASN A 361 -11.27 -9.06 -25.70
C ASN A 361 -10.55 -8.07 -26.62
N ASP A 362 -11.14 -6.90 -26.87
CA ASP A 362 -10.58 -5.90 -27.78
C ASP A 362 -9.28 -5.29 -27.20
N LEU A 363 -9.21 -5.09 -25.88
CA LEU A 363 -7.97 -4.66 -25.25
C LEU A 363 -6.88 -5.73 -25.35
N THR A 364 -7.23 -7.00 -25.26
CA THR A 364 -6.28 -8.10 -25.47
C THR A 364 -5.78 -8.13 -26.90
N ASP A 365 -6.66 -7.91 -27.89
CA ASP A 365 -6.27 -7.80 -29.32
C ASP A 365 -5.31 -6.63 -29.55
N PHE A 366 -5.57 -5.48 -28.91
CA PHE A 366 -4.66 -4.33 -28.95
C PHE A 366 -3.28 -4.67 -28.35
N ILE A 367 -3.23 -5.28 -27.17
CA ILE A 367 -1.98 -5.67 -26.50
C ILE A 367 -1.21 -6.70 -27.34
N GLU A 368 -1.91 -7.68 -27.90
CA GLU A 368 -1.29 -8.69 -28.78
C GLU A 368 -0.71 -8.04 -30.04
N ALA A 369 -1.44 -7.14 -30.67
CA ALA A 369 -0.96 -6.43 -31.85
C ALA A 369 0.30 -5.61 -31.55
N VAL A 370 0.33 -4.91 -30.42
CA VAL A 370 1.47 -4.06 -30.02
C VAL A 370 2.71 -4.90 -29.70
N PHE A 371 2.58 -5.98 -28.93
CA PHE A 371 3.74 -6.72 -28.42
C PHE A 371 4.14 -7.95 -29.25
N ARG A 372 3.21 -8.53 -30.01
CA ARG A 372 3.44 -9.75 -30.82
C ARG A 372 3.15 -9.56 -32.29
N GLY A 373 2.30 -8.61 -32.68
CA GLY A 373 1.79 -8.41 -34.03
C GLY A 373 2.56 -7.37 -34.90
N GLY A 374 3.63 -6.77 -34.37
CA GLY A 374 4.39 -5.75 -35.12
C GLY A 374 3.78 -4.33 -35.08
N GLY A 375 2.92 -4.06 -34.10
CA GLY A 375 2.29 -2.79 -33.82
C GLY A 375 0.80 -2.75 -34.13
N TYR A 376 0.09 -1.86 -33.43
CA TYR A 376 -1.33 -1.61 -33.66
C TYR A 376 -1.49 -0.44 -34.64
N ARG A 377 -2.38 -0.57 -35.62
CA ARG A 377 -2.74 0.55 -36.50
C ARG A 377 -4.02 1.22 -36.02
N ASP A 378 -3.90 2.50 -35.76
CA ASP A 378 -5.06 3.31 -35.37
C ASP A 378 -6.05 3.49 -36.55
N PRO A 379 -7.27 4.00 -36.32
CA PRO A 379 -8.24 4.25 -37.39
C PRO A 379 -7.76 5.20 -38.51
N GLN A 380 -6.70 6.00 -38.25
CA GLN A 380 -6.06 6.87 -39.24
C GLN A 380 -4.90 6.17 -39.95
N GLY A 381 -4.64 4.89 -39.67
CA GLY A 381 -3.58 4.09 -40.27
C GLY A 381 -2.19 4.30 -39.70
N ARG A 382 -2.04 5.08 -38.61
CA ARG A 382 -0.75 5.29 -37.93
C ARG A 382 -0.37 4.03 -37.15
N LEU A 383 0.89 3.66 -37.25
CA LEU A 383 1.41 2.51 -36.52
C LEU A 383 1.77 2.93 -35.07
N ILE A 384 1.19 2.26 -34.10
CA ILE A 384 1.51 2.39 -32.67
C ILE A 384 2.49 1.26 -32.36
N ASP A 385 3.76 1.45 -32.66
CA ASP A 385 4.88 0.57 -32.37
C ASP A 385 6.02 1.27 -31.60
N ASP A 386 5.85 2.57 -31.31
CA ASP A 386 6.85 3.44 -30.67
C ASP A 386 7.23 3.02 -29.23
N LEU A 387 6.64 1.94 -28.71
CA LEU A 387 7.09 1.27 -27.49
C LEU A 387 8.52 0.72 -27.60
N ARG A 388 9.06 0.65 -28.82
CA ARG A 388 10.40 0.13 -29.13
C ARG A 388 11.52 1.19 -29.13
N GLY A 389 11.22 2.42 -28.79
CA GLY A 389 12.21 3.51 -28.76
C GLY A 389 13.41 3.31 -27.84
N ASN A 390 13.32 2.33 -26.91
CA ASN A 390 14.44 1.79 -26.15
C ASN A 390 14.71 0.35 -26.57
N ALA A 391 15.97 -0.02 -26.77
CA ALA A 391 16.39 -1.37 -27.16
C ALA A 391 16.00 -2.48 -26.13
N GLN A 392 15.42 -2.12 -25.02
CA GLN A 392 14.88 -3.00 -23.99
C GLN A 392 13.35 -3.01 -23.92
N ALA A 393 12.66 -2.15 -24.69
CA ALA A 393 11.21 -2.10 -24.73
C ALA A 393 10.66 -3.17 -25.68
N GLY A 394 9.58 -3.83 -25.35
CA GLY A 394 8.88 -4.76 -26.24
C GLY A 394 8.39 -6.04 -25.61
N ASP A 395 8.37 -6.16 -24.28
CA ASP A 395 7.70 -7.27 -23.60
C ASP A 395 6.44 -6.75 -22.84
N LEU A 396 5.59 -7.70 -22.42
CA LEU A 396 4.34 -7.38 -21.72
C LEU A 396 4.53 -6.57 -20.44
N GLY A 397 5.71 -6.63 -19.83
CA GLY A 397 6.07 -5.86 -18.64
C GLY A 397 6.24 -4.37 -18.90
N ASP A 398 6.28 -3.92 -20.15
CA ASP A 398 6.27 -2.50 -20.52
C ASP A 398 4.86 -1.91 -20.49
N ALA A 399 3.83 -2.75 -20.33
CA ALA A 399 2.46 -2.33 -20.17
C ALA A 399 1.95 -2.50 -18.75
N VAL A 400 1.13 -1.55 -18.30
CA VAL A 400 0.42 -1.64 -17.03
C VAL A 400 -1.04 -1.23 -17.18
N LEU A 401 -1.93 -1.99 -16.54
CA LEU A 401 -3.32 -1.57 -16.30
C LEU A 401 -3.43 -0.96 -14.91
N LEU A 402 -3.77 0.31 -14.84
CA LEU A 402 -4.04 1.03 -13.60
C LEU A 402 -5.54 1.13 -13.37
N ALA A 403 -5.98 0.69 -12.21
CA ALA A 403 -7.38 0.75 -11.81
C ALA A 403 -7.52 1.27 -10.37
N SER A 404 -8.69 1.76 -10.03
CA SER A 404 -9.02 2.10 -8.64
C SER A 404 -9.22 0.84 -7.78
N SER A 405 -9.61 -0.27 -8.41
CA SER A 405 -9.75 -1.58 -7.79
C SER A 405 -9.32 -2.65 -8.79
N VAL A 406 -8.42 -3.51 -8.36
CA VAL A 406 -7.86 -4.60 -9.16
C VAL A 406 -8.55 -5.94 -8.94
N LEU A 407 -9.59 -5.98 -8.09
CA LEU A 407 -10.32 -7.20 -7.76
C LEU A 407 -10.93 -7.83 -9.01
N GLU A 408 -10.78 -9.15 -9.14
CA GLU A 408 -11.33 -9.94 -10.26
C GLU A 408 -12.79 -10.31 -10.05
N MET A 409 -13.22 -10.49 -8.80
CA MET A 409 -14.59 -10.84 -8.46
C MET A 409 -15.20 -9.80 -7.53
N GLN A 410 -16.49 -9.53 -7.71
CA GLN A 410 -17.25 -8.71 -6.78
C GLN A 410 -17.62 -9.56 -5.55
N LYS A 411 -17.60 -8.96 -4.35
CA LYS A 411 -18.14 -9.63 -3.16
C LYS A 411 -19.59 -10.04 -3.40
N PRO A 412 -19.97 -11.26 -3.01
CA PRO A 412 -21.36 -11.70 -3.13
C PRO A 412 -22.29 -10.81 -2.28
N TYR A 413 -23.43 -10.43 -2.84
CA TYR A 413 -24.44 -9.63 -2.16
C TYR A 413 -25.75 -10.44 -2.08
N PHE A 414 -26.32 -10.60 -0.88
CA PHE A 414 -27.57 -11.29 -0.62
C PHE A 414 -27.73 -12.65 -1.34
N GLY A 415 -26.77 -13.57 -1.20
CA GLY A 415 -26.85 -14.92 -1.73
C GLY A 415 -26.68 -15.05 -3.25
N ASN A 416 -26.43 -13.96 -3.95
CA ASN A 416 -26.04 -14.00 -5.36
C ASN A 416 -24.60 -14.49 -5.52
N PRO A 417 -24.29 -15.26 -6.58
CA PRO A 417 -22.92 -15.67 -6.85
C PRO A 417 -22.03 -14.44 -7.10
N PRO A 418 -20.72 -14.52 -6.79
CA PRO A 418 -19.78 -13.46 -7.11
C PRO A 418 -19.85 -13.12 -8.60
N LYS A 419 -19.91 -11.82 -8.93
CA LYS A 419 -19.93 -11.35 -10.31
C LYS A 419 -18.50 -11.06 -10.79
N ALA A 420 -18.15 -11.54 -11.98
CA ALA A 420 -16.88 -11.26 -12.62
C ALA A 420 -16.74 -9.75 -12.96
N ARG A 421 -15.56 -9.20 -12.72
CA ARG A 421 -15.21 -7.82 -13.05
C ARG A 421 -14.35 -7.77 -14.31
N PHE A 422 -14.03 -6.58 -14.78
CA PHE A 422 -13.22 -6.36 -15.97
C PHE A 422 -11.86 -7.10 -15.90
N THR A 423 -11.15 -7.00 -14.79
CA THR A 423 -9.86 -7.67 -14.59
C THR A 423 -9.92 -9.18 -14.69
N HIS A 424 -11.04 -9.81 -14.27
CA HIS A 424 -11.28 -11.24 -14.48
C HIS A 424 -11.45 -11.59 -15.96
N HIS A 425 -12.27 -10.81 -16.67
CA HIS A 425 -12.48 -11.00 -18.10
C HIS A 425 -11.18 -10.81 -18.88
N LEU A 426 -10.37 -9.83 -18.49
CA LEU A 426 -9.08 -9.55 -19.10
C LEU A 426 -8.10 -10.72 -18.88
N ARG A 427 -7.99 -11.25 -17.66
CA ARG A 427 -7.14 -12.43 -17.38
C ARG A 427 -7.52 -13.61 -18.29
N ASN A 428 -8.80 -13.89 -18.43
CA ASN A 428 -9.29 -15.00 -19.26
C ASN A 428 -9.03 -14.76 -20.75
N ALA A 429 -9.25 -13.54 -21.25
CA ALA A 429 -9.00 -13.18 -22.64
C ALA A 429 -7.51 -13.28 -22.99
N MET A 430 -6.62 -12.84 -22.11
CA MET A 430 -5.19 -12.96 -22.26
C MET A 430 -4.72 -14.41 -22.21
N ALA A 431 -5.21 -15.19 -21.25
CA ALA A 431 -4.89 -16.61 -21.12
C ALA A 431 -5.29 -17.41 -22.37
N ALA A 432 -6.43 -17.08 -22.99
CA ALA A 432 -6.87 -17.69 -24.26
C ALA A 432 -5.90 -17.43 -25.44
N ARG A 433 -5.01 -16.45 -25.34
CA ARG A 433 -3.96 -16.10 -26.31
C ARG A 433 -2.54 -16.39 -25.81
N ASP A 434 -2.41 -17.23 -24.78
CA ASP A 434 -1.13 -17.58 -24.14
C ASP A 434 -0.35 -16.33 -23.69
N MET A 435 -1.06 -15.33 -23.19
CA MET A 435 -0.49 -14.15 -22.54
C MET A 435 -0.79 -14.19 -21.06
N LYS A 436 0.21 -13.84 -20.23
CA LYS A 436 0.10 -13.86 -18.78
C LYS A 436 -0.25 -12.48 -18.23
N MET A 437 -0.92 -12.48 -17.10
CA MET A 437 -1.24 -11.28 -16.33
C MET A 437 -0.73 -11.43 -14.89
N PHE A 438 -0.18 -10.36 -14.32
CA PHE A 438 0.24 -10.28 -12.92
C PHE A 438 -0.71 -9.38 -12.15
N ASN A 439 -1.53 -9.98 -11.29
CA ASN A 439 -2.52 -9.29 -10.46
C ASN A 439 -2.67 -10.03 -9.11
N PRO A 440 -1.66 -10.01 -8.24
CA PRO A 440 -1.69 -10.77 -7.00
C PRO A 440 -2.78 -10.33 -6.03
N ARG A 441 -3.26 -9.08 -6.13
CA ARG A 441 -4.40 -8.56 -5.33
C ARG A 441 -5.77 -8.78 -5.98
N GLY A 442 -5.82 -9.42 -7.14
CA GLY A 442 -7.06 -9.67 -7.89
C GLY A 442 -8.03 -10.58 -7.17
N ARG A 443 -7.53 -11.47 -6.34
CA ARG A 443 -8.30 -12.45 -5.57
C ARG A 443 -7.92 -12.41 -4.09
N SER A 444 -8.86 -12.79 -3.25
CA SER A 444 -8.56 -13.03 -1.84
C SER A 444 -7.61 -14.21 -1.68
N LEU A 445 -6.62 -14.08 -0.83
CA LEU A 445 -5.60 -15.13 -0.60
C LEU A 445 -6.25 -16.50 -0.30
N ARG A 446 -7.34 -16.50 0.47
CA ARG A 446 -8.11 -17.70 0.85
C ARG A 446 -8.84 -18.40 -0.31
N ASP A 447 -9.03 -17.72 -1.48
CA ASP A 447 -9.77 -18.19 -2.66
C ASP A 447 -8.83 -18.59 -3.81
N ILE A 448 -7.51 -18.63 -3.59
CA ILE A 448 -6.52 -19.01 -4.58
C ILE A 448 -6.28 -20.51 -4.47
N GLU A 449 -6.51 -21.24 -5.55
CA GLU A 449 -6.48 -22.71 -5.60
C GLU A 449 -5.23 -23.30 -4.93
N HIS A 450 -4.04 -22.82 -5.30
CA HIS A 450 -2.78 -23.33 -4.73
C HIS A 450 -2.60 -22.99 -3.24
N VAL A 451 -3.13 -21.85 -2.80
CA VAL A 451 -3.17 -21.49 -1.38
C VAL A 451 -4.15 -22.38 -0.63
N GLU A 452 -5.33 -22.68 -1.20
CA GLU A 452 -6.29 -23.62 -0.63
C GLU A 452 -5.69 -25.02 -0.47
N GLN A 453 -4.97 -25.49 -1.51
CA GLN A 453 -4.26 -26.76 -1.47
C GLN A 453 -3.21 -26.78 -0.36
N LEU A 454 -2.35 -25.77 -0.29
CA LEU A 454 -1.30 -25.67 0.74
C LEU A 454 -1.89 -25.64 2.15
N LEU A 455 -2.84 -24.74 2.42
CA LEU A 455 -3.45 -24.60 3.74
C LEU A 455 -4.25 -25.87 4.15
N GLY A 456 -4.86 -26.54 3.18
CA GLY A 456 -5.51 -27.82 3.41
C GLY A 456 -4.51 -28.93 3.73
N LEU A 457 -3.38 -29.01 3.04
CA LEU A 457 -2.29 -29.95 3.36
C LEU A 457 -1.72 -29.68 4.77
N VAL A 458 -1.55 -28.40 5.12
CA VAL A 458 -1.16 -27.99 6.47
C VAL A 458 -2.16 -28.51 7.50
N LEU A 459 -3.45 -28.25 7.32
CA LEU A 459 -4.51 -28.72 8.24
C LEU A 459 -4.53 -30.25 8.35
N LEU A 460 -4.44 -30.96 7.23
CA LEU A 460 -4.37 -32.43 7.23
C LEU A 460 -3.12 -32.98 7.96
N SER A 461 -2.05 -32.18 8.02
CA SER A 461 -0.81 -32.55 8.70
C SER A 461 -0.84 -32.28 10.20
N ILE A 462 -1.45 -31.15 10.65
CA ILE A 462 -1.40 -30.75 12.06
C ILE A 462 -2.69 -31.03 12.83
N ASP A 463 -3.83 -31.01 12.16
CA ASP A 463 -5.19 -31.22 12.74
C ASP A 463 -6.09 -32.07 11.84
N PRO A 464 -5.71 -33.32 11.55
CA PRO A 464 -6.45 -34.18 10.63
C PRO A 464 -7.85 -34.56 11.14
N PRO A 465 -8.82 -34.85 10.25
CA PRO A 465 -10.19 -35.16 10.64
C PRO A 465 -10.34 -36.48 11.39
N ASP A 466 -9.40 -37.42 11.26
CA ASP A 466 -9.33 -38.71 11.96
C ASP A 466 -8.66 -38.62 13.34
N ARG A 467 -8.37 -37.41 13.83
CA ARG A 467 -7.91 -37.16 15.20
C ARG A 467 -8.93 -37.69 16.20
N PRO A 468 -8.51 -38.27 17.35
CA PRO A 468 -9.45 -38.61 18.41
C PRO A 468 -10.29 -37.41 18.85
N GLY A 469 -11.61 -37.49 18.69
CA GLY A 469 -12.53 -36.38 18.93
C GLY A 469 -12.79 -35.46 17.72
N GLY A 470 -12.27 -35.78 16.54
CA GLY A 470 -12.37 -34.98 15.32
C GLY A 470 -11.39 -33.81 15.28
N SER A 471 -11.37 -33.07 14.17
CA SER A 471 -10.48 -31.91 14.03
C SER A 471 -10.79 -30.82 15.05
N LEU A 472 -9.76 -30.18 15.58
CA LEU A 472 -9.87 -29.11 16.59
C LEU A 472 -10.66 -27.91 16.06
N TYR A 473 -10.37 -27.45 14.83
CA TYR A 473 -11.03 -26.26 14.27
C TYR A 473 -12.55 -26.43 14.20
N SER A 474 -13.07 -27.67 14.05
CA SER A 474 -14.50 -27.94 13.99
C SER A 474 -15.21 -27.67 15.33
N SER A 475 -14.54 -27.97 16.45
CA SER A 475 -15.05 -27.79 17.81
C SER A 475 -14.70 -26.44 18.44
N MET A 476 -13.70 -25.74 17.91
CA MET A 476 -13.26 -24.44 18.43
C MET A 476 -14.33 -23.36 18.28
N ALA A 477 -14.32 -22.38 19.19
CA ALA A 477 -15.15 -21.17 19.13
C ALA A 477 -14.53 -20.14 18.16
N ILE A 478 -14.52 -20.48 16.88
CA ILE A 478 -14.16 -19.61 15.76
C ILE A 478 -15.37 -19.35 14.89
N THR A 479 -15.31 -18.37 13.97
CA THR A 479 -16.46 -18.00 13.14
C THR A 479 -16.87 -19.11 12.17
N ASN A 480 -18.13 -19.13 11.79
CA ASN A 480 -18.63 -20.06 10.78
C ASN A 480 -17.97 -19.85 9.42
N VAL A 481 -17.56 -18.61 9.11
CA VAL A 481 -16.81 -18.26 7.90
C VAL A 481 -15.45 -18.97 7.92
N ALA A 482 -14.73 -18.90 9.03
CA ALA A 482 -13.44 -19.57 9.17
C ALA A 482 -13.58 -21.09 9.01
N LYS A 483 -14.56 -21.70 9.67
CA LYS A 483 -14.84 -23.15 9.52
C LYS A 483 -15.18 -23.55 8.09
N PHE A 484 -15.98 -22.73 7.41
CA PHE A 484 -16.35 -22.98 6.00
C PHE A 484 -15.10 -23.02 5.10
N PHE A 485 -14.21 -22.02 5.22
CA PHE A 485 -12.99 -21.97 4.40
C PHE A 485 -12.01 -23.08 4.76
N MET A 486 -11.82 -23.41 6.03
CA MET A 486 -10.94 -24.51 6.44
C MET A 486 -11.44 -25.85 5.88
N ASN A 487 -12.75 -26.12 5.89
CA ASN A 487 -13.32 -27.30 5.24
C ASN A 487 -13.08 -27.31 3.73
N ARG A 488 -13.21 -26.17 3.07
CA ARG A 488 -12.93 -26.01 1.63
C ARG A 488 -11.45 -26.28 1.32
N TRP A 489 -10.53 -25.76 2.13
CA TRP A 489 -9.09 -26.02 1.99
C TRP A 489 -8.77 -27.50 2.16
N VAL A 490 -9.33 -28.17 3.16
CA VAL A 490 -9.18 -29.61 3.35
C VAL A 490 -9.66 -30.39 2.14
N ALA A 491 -10.82 -30.04 1.58
CA ALA A 491 -11.34 -30.68 0.37
C ALA A 491 -10.40 -30.46 -0.84
N ALA A 492 -9.88 -29.24 -1.05
CA ALA A 492 -8.93 -28.95 -2.11
C ALA A 492 -7.62 -29.76 -1.97
N ALA A 493 -7.10 -29.89 -0.75
CA ALA A 493 -5.92 -30.73 -0.48
C ALA A 493 -6.20 -32.22 -0.72
N GLN A 494 -7.36 -32.72 -0.33
CA GLN A 494 -7.74 -34.11 -0.59
C GLN A 494 -7.85 -34.39 -2.09
N GLN A 495 -8.39 -33.45 -2.87
CA GLN A 495 -8.42 -33.55 -4.33
C GLN A 495 -7.00 -33.52 -4.91
N PHE A 496 -6.12 -32.63 -4.41
CA PHE A 496 -4.73 -32.58 -4.84
C PHE A 496 -3.97 -33.91 -4.56
N LEU A 497 -4.17 -34.50 -3.39
CA LEU A 497 -3.57 -35.79 -3.03
C LEU A 497 -3.98 -36.92 -4.01
N GLN A 498 -5.20 -36.87 -4.59
CA GLN A 498 -5.66 -37.83 -5.58
C GLN A 498 -4.86 -37.76 -6.91
N THR A 499 -4.22 -36.64 -7.20
CA THR A 499 -3.34 -36.50 -8.36
C THR A 499 -2.05 -37.31 -8.25
N ASN A 500 -1.77 -37.88 -7.06
CA ASN A 500 -0.57 -38.63 -6.72
C ASN A 500 0.72 -37.87 -7.08
N PRO A 501 1.02 -36.73 -6.40
CA PRO A 501 2.17 -35.89 -6.70
C PRO A 501 3.49 -36.67 -6.69
N ARG A 502 4.38 -36.38 -7.61
CA ARG A 502 5.68 -37.07 -7.74
C ARG A 502 6.51 -36.90 -6.46
N PRO A 503 7.29 -37.92 -6.08
CA PRO A 503 8.24 -37.80 -4.99
C PRO A 503 9.26 -36.68 -5.26
N VAL A 504 9.57 -35.91 -4.23
CA VAL A 504 10.58 -34.85 -4.24
C VAL A 504 11.72 -35.24 -3.32
N TYR A 505 12.97 -35.17 -3.77
CA TYR A 505 14.15 -35.63 -3.03
C TYR A 505 14.02 -37.04 -2.43
N GLY A 506 13.35 -37.96 -3.16
CA GLY A 506 13.14 -39.34 -2.74
C GLY A 506 12.05 -39.54 -1.67
N ARG A 507 11.31 -38.47 -1.29
CA ARG A 507 10.19 -38.51 -0.33
C ARG A 507 8.87 -38.30 -1.03
N THR A 508 7.83 -38.99 -0.60
CA THR A 508 6.45 -38.72 -1.04
C THR A 508 5.80 -37.67 -0.18
N LEU A 509 4.84 -36.93 -0.72
CA LEU A 509 4.03 -35.97 0.04
C LEU A 509 3.34 -36.64 1.25
N ALA A 510 2.85 -37.86 1.06
CA ALA A 510 2.20 -38.63 2.14
C ALA A 510 3.17 -38.94 3.30
N GLN A 511 4.43 -39.21 3.00
CA GLN A 511 5.46 -39.43 4.04
C GLN A 511 5.71 -38.14 4.84
N GLU A 512 5.90 -37.00 4.15
CA GLU A 512 6.10 -35.71 4.83
C GLU A 512 4.91 -35.34 5.73
N MET A 513 3.70 -35.48 5.21
CA MET A 513 2.48 -35.24 6.00
C MET A 513 2.34 -36.18 7.18
N SER A 514 2.68 -37.48 7.01
CA SER A 514 2.61 -38.45 8.08
C SER A 514 3.59 -38.13 9.22
N GLU A 515 4.80 -37.67 8.92
CA GLU A 515 5.75 -37.24 9.94
C GLU A 515 5.26 -36.07 10.78
N TRP A 516 4.65 -35.05 10.14
CA TRP A 516 4.03 -33.95 10.87
C TRP A 516 2.84 -34.41 11.70
N ARG A 517 2.01 -35.31 11.17
CA ARG A 517 0.88 -35.89 11.87
C ARG A 517 1.34 -36.68 13.12
N ASP A 518 2.34 -37.56 12.99
CA ASP A 518 2.88 -38.35 14.09
C ASP A 518 3.49 -37.46 15.17
N TYR A 519 4.20 -36.40 14.78
CA TYR A 519 4.70 -35.38 15.69
C TYR A 519 3.56 -34.68 16.45
N CYS A 520 2.59 -34.14 15.72
CA CYS A 520 1.51 -33.30 16.28
C CYS A 520 0.51 -34.11 17.14
N LEU A 521 0.24 -35.37 16.79
CA LEU A 521 -0.74 -36.20 17.51
C LEU A 521 -0.14 -37.03 18.61
N ARG A 522 1.09 -37.50 18.43
CA ARG A 522 1.68 -38.54 19.29
C ARG A 522 3.02 -38.13 19.87
N GLY A 523 3.67 -37.11 19.34
CA GLY A 523 5.02 -36.67 19.72
C GLY A 523 6.11 -37.71 19.39
N ILE A 524 5.91 -38.49 18.30
CA ILE A 524 6.82 -39.57 17.84
C ILE A 524 7.34 -39.26 16.42
N GLY A 525 8.27 -40.08 15.93
CA GLY A 525 8.92 -39.93 14.62
C GLY A 525 10.16 -39.04 14.66
N ASP A 526 10.80 -38.85 13.51
CA ASP A 526 12.07 -38.12 13.40
C ASP A 526 11.96 -36.66 13.85
N LYS A 527 10.81 -36.01 13.58
CA LYS A 527 10.54 -34.65 14.04
C LYS A 527 10.42 -34.52 15.57
N ALA A 528 10.17 -35.62 16.30
CA ALA A 528 10.10 -35.65 17.77
C ALA A 528 11.47 -35.51 18.47
N SER A 529 12.57 -35.48 17.72
CA SER A 529 13.89 -35.10 18.21
C SER A 529 13.91 -33.64 18.70
N SER A 530 13.07 -32.78 18.17
CA SER A 530 12.87 -31.42 18.67
C SER A 530 11.67 -31.34 19.63
N ARG A 531 11.77 -30.43 20.61
CA ARG A 531 10.68 -30.14 21.54
C ARG A 531 9.58 -29.30 20.88
N ASP A 532 9.94 -28.47 19.94
CA ASP A 532 9.04 -27.60 19.24
C ASP A 532 9.54 -27.31 17.82
N TRP A 533 8.62 -26.90 16.93
CA TRP A 533 8.90 -26.49 15.55
C TRP A 533 8.18 -25.18 15.23
N PRO A 534 8.82 -24.24 14.51
CA PRO A 534 8.10 -23.10 13.92
C PRO A 534 6.98 -23.61 13.00
N PHE A 535 5.83 -22.95 13.01
CA PHE A 535 4.74 -23.29 12.09
C PHE A 535 5.15 -23.13 10.63
N LEU A 536 6.06 -22.20 10.35
CA LEU A 536 6.65 -22.01 9.02
C LEU A 536 7.32 -23.28 8.47
N ASP A 537 7.91 -24.13 9.32
CA ASP A 537 8.56 -25.36 8.86
C ASP A 537 7.56 -26.36 8.26
N VAL A 538 6.30 -26.35 8.72
CA VAL A 538 5.23 -27.14 8.10
C VAL A 538 4.91 -26.59 6.70
N ILE A 539 4.77 -25.28 6.58
CA ILE A 539 4.46 -24.60 5.30
C ILE A 539 5.58 -24.92 4.31
N TYR A 540 6.83 -24.59 4.65
CA TYR A 540 7.98 -24.80 3.75
C TYR A 540 8.28 -26.27 3.48
N GLY A 541 7.97 -27.16 4.42
CA GLY A 541 8.09 -28.61 4.22
C GLY A 541 7.16 -29.17 3.15
N LEU A 542 6.03 -28.50 2.87
CA LEU A 542 5.02 -28.92 1.89
C LEU A 542 5.16 -28.23 0.51
N ILE A 543 5.85 -27.08 0.45
CA ILE A 543 6.05 -26.30 -0.78
C ILE A 543 6.65 -27.11 -1.93
N PRO A 544 7.65 -28.01 -1.75
CA PRO A 544 8.28 -28.71 -2.86
C PRO A 544 7.33 -29.52 -3.76
N TRP A 545 6.11 -29.79 -3.32
CA TRP A 545 5.08 -30.44 -4.13
C TRP A 545 4.11 -29.47 -4.82
N LEU A 546 4.31 -28.17 -4.65
CA LEU A 546 3.45 -27.10 -5.17
C LEU A 546 4.29 -26.09 -5.96
N ASP A 547 4.78 -26.50 -7.14
CA ASP A 547 5.70 -25.75 -8.02
C ASP A 547 5.26 -24.29 -8.24
N TYR A 548 3.96 -24.01 -8.16
CA TYR A 548 3.41 -22.66 -8.32
C TYR A 548 4.06 -21.61 -7.42
N PHE A 549 4.37 -21.98 -6.18
CA PHE A 549 4.99 -21.04 -5.23
C PHE A 549 6.47 -20.75 -5.52
N GLU A 550 7.13 -21.63 -6.26
CA GLU A 550 8.54 -21.46 -6.64
C GLU A 550 8.70 -20.76 -7.99
N ILE A 551 7.82 -21.09 -8.95
CA ILE A 551 8.01 -20.71 -10.36
C ILE A 551 7.21 -19.46 -10.73
N ASP A 552 5.98 -19.27 -10.19
CA ASP A 552 5.13 -18.16 -10.58
C ASP A 552 5.31 -16.95 -9.64
N PRO A 553 5.53 -15.74 -10.19
CA PRO A 553 5.65 -14.53 -9.39
C PRO A 553 4.45 -14.24 -8.47
N GLU A 554 3.20 -14.56 -8.89
CA GLU A 554 2.05 -14.44 -7.98
C GLU A 554 2.16 -15.44 -6.84
N GLY A 555 2.62 -16.68 -7.12
CA GLY A 555 2.87 -17.71 -6.11
C GLY A 555 3.88 -17.26 -5.06
N GLN A 556 4.98 -16.63 -5.48
CA GLN A 556 6.01 -16.10 -4.56
C GLN A 556 5.43 -15.00 -3.65
N VAL A 557 4.59 -14.12 -4.19
CA VAL A 557 3.91 -13.07 -3.41
C VAL A 557 2.94 -13.68 -2.39
N TYR A 558 2.21 -14.73 -2.77
CA TYR A 558 1.30 -15.42 -1.84
C TYR A 558 2.04 -16.19 -0.75
N LEU A 559 3.16 -16.85 -1.10
CA LEU A 559 4.01 -17.52 -0.12
C LEU A 559 4.58 -16.53 0.90
N GLU A 560 5.00 -15.36 0.46
CA GLU A 560 5.45 -14.29 1.35
C GLU A 560 4.33 -13.86 2.31
N ALA A 561 3.12 -13.60 1.81
CA ALA A 561 1.99 -13.19 2.63
C ALA A 561 1.65 -14.25 3.71
N LEU A 562 1.70 -15.54 3.36
CA LEU A 562 1.52 -16.64 4.30
C LEU A 562 2.65 -16.70 5.34
N SER A 563 3.90 -16.54 4.89
CA SER A 563 5.08 -16.58 5.74
C SER A 563 5.11 -15.41 6.72
N ARG A 564 4.76 -14.23 6.25
CA ARG A 564 4.66 -13.01 7.05
C ARG A 564 3.56 -13.13 8.11
N ALA A 565 2.39 -13.65 7.74
CA ALA A 565 1.29 -13.89 8.67
C ALA A 565 1.69 -14.87 9.78
N ALA A 566 2.34 -15.97 9.43
CA ALA A 566 2.84 -16.94 10.39
C ALA A 566 3.96 -16.37 11.29
N GLY A 567 4.86 -15.56 10.72
CA GLY A 567 5.93 -14.87 11.43
C GLY A 567 5.42 -13.85 12.44
N GLN A 568 4.45 -13.04 12.06
CA GLN A 568 3.81 -12.04 12.92
C GLN A 568 3.12 -12.69 14.14
N ALA A 569 2.53 -13.89 13.97
CA ALA A 569 1.93 -14.63 15.08
C ALA A 569 2.93 -14.96 16.21
N ALA A 570 4.22 -15.02 15.91
CA ALA A 570 5.26 -15.21 16.92
C ALA A 570 5.30 -14.06 17.97
N GLY A 571 4.86 -12.88 17.60
CA GLY A 571 4.84 -11.70 18.48
C GLY A 571 3.69 -11.72 19.49
N PHE A 572 2.53 -12.30 19.15
CA PHE A 572 1.33 -12.18 19.99
C PHE A 572 0.65 -13.50 20.35
N SER A 573 0.98 -14.62 19.68
CA SER A 573 0.42 -15.94 19.99
C SER A 573 1.00 -16.53 21.27
N ALA A 574 0.17 -17.26 22.02
CA ALA A 574 0.56 -17.90 23.28
C ALA A 574 1.76 -18.83 23.15
N TYR A 575 1.94 -19.47 22.02
CA TYR A 575 3.05 -20.40 21.71
C TYR A 575 4.02 -19.82 20.68
N ARG A 576 4.01 -18.50 20.48
CA ARG A 576 4.92 -17.79 19.56
C ARG A 576 4.97 -18.41 18.16
N GLY A 577 3.81 -18.83 17.64
CA GLY A 577 3.72 -19.46 16.32
C GLY A 577 4.45 -20.81 16.21
N ARG A 578 4.63 -21.55 17.31
CA ARG A 578 5.32 -22.83 17.34
C ARG A 578 4.38 -23.99 17.65
N LEU A 579 4.63 -25.12 17.01
CA LEU A 579 4.03 -26.42 17.33
C LEU A 579 4.85 -27.07 18.45
N ILE A 580 4.20 -27.42 19.55
CA ILE A 580 4.85 -28.04 20.70
C ILE A 580 4.65 -29.55 20.63
N ARG A 581 5.69 -30.32 20.93
CA ARG A 581 5.58 -31.79 21.03
C ARG A 581 4.63 -32.17 22.17
N PRO A 582 3.57 -32.97 21.90
CA PRO A 582 2.66 -33.48 22.93
C PRO A 582 3.41 -34.23 24.04
N GLN A 583 3.06 -33.97 25.30
CA GLN A 583 3.59 -34.70 26.45
C GLN A 583 2.56 -35.69 27.00
N ASN A 584 1.28 -35.31 26.96
CA ASN A 584 0.16 -36.15 27.39
C ASN A 584 -0.93 -36.15 26.29
N PRO A 585 -0.71 -36.86 25.18
CA PRO A 585 -1.64 -36.84 24.06
C PRO A 585 -3.06 -37.22 24.53
N GLY A 586 -4.05 -36.41 24.15
CA GLY A 586 -5.44 -36.60 24.52
C GLY A 586 -5.90 -35.84 25.79
N SER A 587 -4.96 -35.27 26.57
CA SER A 587 -5.34 -34.38 27.68
C SER A 587 -5.83 -33.00 27.18
N PRO A 588 -6.85 -32.42 27.82
CA PRO A 588 -7.28 -31.04 27.54
C PRO A 588 -6.18 -29.99 27.77
N ASP A 589 -5.25 -30.28 28.68
CA ASP A 589 -4.16 -29.35 29.04
C ASP A 589 -2.84 -29.67 28.30
N ASP A 590 -2.87 -30.55 27.29
CA ASP A 590 -1.68 -30.88 26.53
C ASP A 590 -1.23 -29.69 25.67
N HIS A 591 0.01 -29.23 25.93
CA HIS A 591 0.61 -28.09 25.21
C HIS A 591 0.73 -28.34 23.70
N GLY A 592 0.86 -29.60 23.26
CA GLY A 592 0.82 -29.94 21.84
C GLY A 592 -0.50 -29.53 21.20
N ARG A 593 -1.63 -29.96 21.80
CA ARG A 593 -2.97 -29.60 21.35
C ARG A 593 -3.21 -28.08 21.41
N LEU A 594 -2.88 -27.44 22.54
CA LEU A 594 -3.10 -26.01 22.74
C LEU A 594 -2.27 -25.16 21.77
N SER A 595 -1.08 -25.61 21.37
CA SER A 595 -0.26 -24.93 20.37
C SER A 595 -0.89 -24.95 18.97
N ILE A 596 -1.50 -26.07 18.58
CA ILE A 596 -2.25 -26.19 17.31
C ILE A 596 -3.49 -25.28 17.35
N GLU A 597 -4.24 -25.27 18.44
CA GLU A 597 -5.39 -24.37 18.62
C GLU A 597 -4.97 -22.89 18.52
N ALA A 598 -3.80 -22.53 19.04
CA ALA A 598 -3.25 -21.18 18.90
C ALA A 598 -2.97 -20.83 17.42
N ILE A 599 -2.33 -21.73 16.66
CA ILE A 599 -2.08 -21.53 15.23
C ILE A 599 -3.39 -21.40 14.44
N ILE A 600 -4.36 -22.29 14.69
CA ILE A 600 -5.68 -22.20 14.05
C ILE A 600 -6.33 -20.84 14.34
N ARG A 601 -6.28 -20.40 15.59
CA ARG A 601 -6.92 -19.15 16.02
C ARG A 601 -6.19 -17.89 15.52
N ASP A 602 -4.85 -17.92 15.58
CA ASP A 602 -4.04 -16.70 15.45
C ASP A 602 -3.49 -16.49 14.03
N VAL A 603 -3.44 -17.58 13.21
CA VAL A 603 -2.97 -17.53 11.82
C VAL A 603 -4.07 -17.96 10.83
N LEU A 604 -4.60 -19.18 10.98
CA LEU A 604 -5.50 -19.73 9.97
C LEU A 604 -6.89 -19.07 9.98
N THR A 605 -7.39 -18.66 11.14
CA THR A 605 -8.68 -17.93 11.22
C THR A 605 -8.61 -16.56 10.54
N PRO A 606 -7.60 -15.69 10.80
CA PRO A 606 -7.45 -14.43 10.06
C PRO A 606 -7.31 -14.61 8.54
N LEU A 607 -6.60 -15.65 8.09
CA LEU A 607 -6.52 -16.02 6.66
C LEU A 607 -7.90 -16.37 6.10
N ALA A 608 -8.65 -17.21 6.80
CA ALA A 608 -10.00 -17.64 6.40
C ALA A 608 -11.00 -16.47 6.42
N GLU A 609 -10.83 -15.50 7.28
CA GLU A 609 -11.65 -14.28 7.38
C GLU A 609 -11.22 -13.17 6.41
N ASN A 610 -10.17 -13.41 5.62
CA ASN A 610 -9.61 -12.45 4.65
C ASN A 610 -9.16 -11.13 5.30
N VAL A 611 -8.47 -11.24 6.42
CA VAL A 611 -7.89 -10.09 7.15
C VAL A 611 -6.45 -9.79 6.70
N ILE A 612 -5.79 -10.76 6.06
CA ILE A 612 -4.39 -10.68 5.65
C ILE A 612 -4.31 -10.15 4.22
N ASP A 613 -3.58 -9.06 4.06
CA ASP A 613 -3.33 -8.45 2.75
C ASP A 613 -2.09 -9.02 2.07
N VAL A 614 -2.12 -8.99 0.75
CA VAL A 614 -0.99 -9.34 -0.12
C VAL A 614 -0.15 -8.09 -0.37
N ASP A 615 1.16 -8.22 -0.24
CA ASP A 615 2.11 -7.13 -0.49
C ASP A 615 3.07 -7.53 -1.63
N GLU A 616 2.90 -6.91 -2.80
CA GLU A 616 3.78 -7.10 -3.95
C GLU A 616 5.01 -6.18 -3.95
N GLU A 617 5.14 -5.23 -3.02
CA GLU A 617 6.33 -4.35 -2.91
C GLU A 617 7.59 -5.12 -2.56
N ILE A 618 7.43 -6.36 -2.10
CA ILE A 618 8.54 -7.31 -1.90
C ILE A 618 9.25 -7.69 -3.19
N MET A 619 8.55 -7.66 -4.33
CA MET A 619 9.17 -8.00 -5.61
C MET A 619 10.23 -6.95 -5.99
N PRO A 620 11.47 -7.34 -6.29
CA PRO A 620 12.55 -6.41 -6.60
C PRO A 620 12.27 -5.63 -7.89
N SER A 621 11.56 -6.24 -8.83
CA SER A 621 11.16 -5.64 -10.11
C SER A 621 9.77 -6.12 -10.50
N VAL A 622 9.13 -5.32 -11.35
CA VAL A 622 7.85 -5.70 -11.98
C VAL A 622 8.11 -6.86 -12.98
N PRO A 623 7.31 -7.95 -12.95
CA PRO A 623 7.49 -9.05 -13.90
C PRO A 623 7.41 -8.58 -15.34
N ARG A 624 8.39 -9.03 -16.18
CA ARG A 624 8.53 -8.57 -17.56
C ARG A 624 7.75 -9.41 -18.57
N ASP A 625 7.46 -10.69 -18.26
CA ASP A 625 6.81 -11.66 -19.14
C ASP A 625 5.27 -11.57 -19.17
N ARG A 626 4.69 -10.59 -18.46
CA ARG A 626 3.24 -10.50 -18.26
C ARG A 626 2.74 -9.06 -18.14
N LEU A 627 1.46 -8.82 -18.46
CA LEU A 627 0.79 -7.55 -18.22
C LEU A 627 0.65 -7.33 -16.71
N ASN A 628 1.12 -6.20 -16.23
CA ASN A 628 0.97 -5.84 -14.83
C ASN A 628 -0.36 -5.14 -14.58
N VAL A 629 -1.09 -5.54 -13.54
CA VAL A 629 -2.33 -4.91 -13.09
C VAL A 629 -2.12 -4.44 -11.66
N MET A 630 -2.28 -3.16 -11.42
CA MET A 630 -2.07 -2.58 -10.10
C MET A 630 -3.02 -1.42 -9.82
N THR A 631 -3.18 -1.07 -8.56
CA THR A 631 -3.90 0.14 -8.19
C THR A 631 -3.09 1.37 -8.57
N ILE A 632 -3.77 2.49 -8.76
CA ILE A 632 -3.10 3.78 -9.05
C ILE A 632 -2.14 4.15 -7.90
N HIS A 633 -2.47 3.80 -6.65
CA HIS A 633 -1.60 4.04 -5.49
C HIS A 633 -0.25 3.30 -5.61
N GLN A 634 -0.28 2.04 -6.04
CA GLN A 634 0.91 1.22 -6.22
C GLN A 634 1.79 1.68 -7.37
N ALA A 635 1.20 2.33 -8.37
CA ALA A 635 1.93 2.89 -9.51
C ALA A 635 2.68 4.19 -9.18
N LYS A 636 2.49 4.75 -7.98
CA LYS A 636 3.22 5.95 -7.57
C LYS A 636 4.72 5.68 -7.52
N GLY A 637 5.51 6.58 -8.10
CA GLY A 637 6.96 6.39 -8.27
C GLY A 637 7.37 5.57 -9.49
N LEU A 638 6.48 4.73 -10.05
CA LEU A 638 6.77 3.93 -11.24
C LEU A 638 6.50 4.70 -12.53
N GLU A 639 7.01 4.13 -13.63
CA GLU A 639 6.78 4.61 -14.99
C GLU A 639 6.79 3.44 -15.97
N PHE A 640 5.99 3.53 -17.01
CA PHE A 640 5.83 2.47 -18.00
C PHE A 640 5.72 3.06 -19.41
N PRO A 641 6.25 2.40 -20.44
CA PRO A 641 6.04 2.81 -21.82
C PRO A 641 4.56 2.93 -22.20
N LEU A 642 3.73 1.94 -21.86
CA LEU A 642 2.28 1.92 -22.07
C LEU A 642 1.52 1.88 -20.74
N VAL A 643 0.68 2.87 -20.49
CA VAL A 643 -0.23 2.87 -19.34
C VAL A 643 -1.67 2.87 -19.82
N ILE A 644 -2.40 1.87 -19.38
CA ILE A 644 -3.84 1.71 -19.58
C ILE A 644 -4.52 2.10 -18.27
N VAL A 645 -5.44 3.07 -18.31
CA VAL A 645 -6.14 3.54 -17.10
C VAL A 645 -7.61 3.19 -17.20
N ASP A 646 -8.10 2.38 -16.26
CA ASP A 646 -9.53 2.11 -16.12
C ASP A 646 -10.24 3.32 -15.50
N VAL A 647 -11.00 4.01 -16.34
CA VAL A 647 -11.79 5.19 -15.98
C VAL A 647 -13.30 4.91 -15.98
N GLY A 648 -13.73 3.73 -16.42
CA GLY A 648 -15.15 3.51 -16.66
C GLY A 648 -15.69 2.08 -16.57
N THR A 649 -14.96 1.08 -16.01
CA THR A 649 -15.48 -0.29 -15.87
C THR A 649 -16.03 -0.58 -14.48
N ASP A 650 -15.50 0.06 -13.47
CA ASP A 650 -15.73 -0.24 -12.05
C ASP A 650 -17.13 0.18 -11.52
N PHE A 651 -17.89 0.89 -12.34
CA PHE A 651 -19.08 1.64 -11.91
C PHE A 651 -20.41 0.92 -12.09
N THR A 652 -20.44 -0.18 -12.84
CA THR A 652 -21.67 -0.98 -13.00
C THR A 652 -22.11 -1.64 -11.70
N THR A 653 -21.25 -1.59 -10.71
CA THR A 653 -21.42 -2.21 -9.38
C THR A 653 -21.34 -1.19 -8.25
N ASN A 654 -21.37 0.10 -8.57
CA ASN A 654 -21.37 1.11 -7.52
C ASN A 654 -22.57 0.85 -6.60
N HIS A 655 -22.24 0.66 -5.33
CA HIS A 655 -23.20 0.76 -4.28
C HIS A 655 -24.02 2.03 -4.44
N GLN A 656 -25.29 1.94 -4.14
CA GLN A 656 -26.20 3.09 -4.18
C GLN A 656 -25.74 4.22 -3.25
N LYS A 657 -24.77 3.94 -2.38
CA LYS A 657 -24.23 4.89 -1.40
C LYS A 657 -23.14 5.75 -2.01
N ASN A 658 -23.33 7.03 -1.91
CA ASN A 658 -22.66 8.11 -2.63
C ASN A 658 -21.18 8.32 -2.27
N ARG A 659 -20.70 7.74 -1.15
CA ARG A 659 -19.35 7.98 -0.59
C ARG A 659 -18.23 7.39 -1.39
N PHE A 660 -18.49 6.30 -2.11
CA PHE A 660 -17.49 5.59 -2.91
C PHE A 660 -17.59 5.91 -4.40
N ARG A 661 -18.43 6.87 -4.76
CA ARG A 661 -18.50 7.30 -6.16
C ARG A 661 -17.21 7.98 -6.56
N ARG A 662 -16.75 7.69 -7.74
CA ARG A 662 -15.60 8.36 -8.36
C ARG A 662 -15.89 9.83 -8.71
N PHE A 663 -17.10 10.27 -8.44
CA PHE A 663 -17.54 11.66 -8.41
C PHE A 663 -18.31 11.86 -7.10
N PRO A 664 -17.67 12.37 -6.04
CA PRO A 664 -18.24 12.38 -4.69
C PRO A 664 -19.49 13.26 -4.60
N GLU A 665 -20.51 12.77 -3.91
CA GLU A 665 -21.68 13.56 -3.49
C GLU A 665 -21.67 13.81 -1.97
N GLN A 666 -20.79 13.08 -1.25
CA GLN A 666 -20.56 13.21 0.19
C GLN A 666 -19.06 13.08 0.49
N PRO A 667 -18.59 13.56 1.64
CA PRO A 667 -17.22 13.35 2.06
C PRO A 667 -16.84 11.86 2.10
N SER A 668 -15.61 11.53 1.72
CA SER A 668 -15.05 10.19 1.90
C SER A 668 -14.94 9.84 3.39
N SER A 669 -14.86 8.55 3.72
CA SER A 669 -14.64 8.09 5.10
C SER A 669 -13.38 8.73 5.71
N THR A 670 -12.30 8.86 4.95
CA THR A 670 -11.08 9.54 5.37
C THR A 670 -11.33 11.01 5.75
N ALA A 671 -12.02 11.75 4.89
CA ALA A 671 -12.34 13.16 5.16
C ALA A 671 -13.27 13.30 6.40
N MET A 672 -14.17 12.33 6.60
CA MET A 672 -15.04 12.31 7.78
C MET A 672 -14.27 12.01 9.08
N ILE A 673 -13.28 11.10 9.04
CA ILE A 673 -12.39 10.87 10.20
C ILE A 673 -11.62 12.16 10.53
N GLU A 674 -11.10 12.85 9.51
CA GLU A 674 -10.41 14.12 9.71
C GLU A 674 -11.33 15.19 10.35
N ASP A 675 -12.57 15.31 9.87
CA ASP A 675 -13.55 16.26 10.44
C ASP A 675 -13.94 15.88 11.88
N LEU A 676 -14.06 14.57 12.18
CA LEU A 676 -14.30 14.06 13.52
C LEU A 676 -13.17 14.46 14.50
N LEU A 677 -11.93 14.36 14.07
CA LEU A 677 -10.74 14.55 14.89
C LEU A 677 -10.24 16.01 14.92
N ALA A 678 -10.65 16.85 13.97
CA ALA A 678 -10.17 18.23 13.83
C ALA A 678 -10.32 19.07 15.13
N PRO A 679 -11.40 18.99 15.89
CA PRO A 679 -11.53 19.75 17.15
C PRO A 679 -10.49 19.36 18.22
N PHE A 680 -9.93 18.17 18.12
CA PHE A 680 -9.00 17.59 19.09
C PHE A 680 -7.56 17.55 18.59
N THR A 681 -7.26 18.20 17.44
CA THR A 681 -5.94 18.27 16.83
C THR A 681 -5.44 19.71 16.81
N PRO A 682 -4.73 20.18 17.86
CA PRO A 682 -4.36 21.59 18.01
C PRO A 682 -3.59 22.17 16.81
N ASP A 683 -2.70 21.36 16.23
CA ASP A 683 -1.78 21.80 15.17
C ASP A 683 -2.40 21.69 13.75
N LEU A 684 -3.36 20.78 13.55
CA LEU A 684 -3.91 20.45 12.23
C LEU A 684 -5.33 20.96 12.01
N GLY A 685 -6.12 21.09 13.06
CA GLY A 685 -7.55 21.44 12.96
C GLY A 685 -7.76 22.72 12.14
N ALA A 686 -7.02 23.78 12.44
CA ALA A 686 -7.10 25.04 11.72
C ALA A 686 -6.68 24.93 10.25
N LEU A 687 -5.72 24.07 9.91
CA LEU A 687 -5.27 23.85 8.52
C LEU A 687 -6.31 23.05 7.73
N ARG A 688 -6.89 22.00 8.34
CA ARG A 688 -7.87 21.13 7.69
C ARG A 688 -9.21 21.80 7.46
N THR A 689 -9.67 22.63 8.40
CA THR A 689 -10.96 23.34 8.30
C THR A 689 -11.00 24.42 7.22
N GLN A 690 -9.86 24.77 6.60
CA GLN A 690 -9.83 25.67 5.43
C GLN A 690 -10.57 25.08 4.21
N ARG A 691 -10.71 23.76 4.14
CA ARG A 691 -11.40 23.02 3.06
C ARG A 691 -12.42 22.08 3.68
N ASN A 692 -13.64 22.04 3.18
CA ASN A 692 -14.63 21.08 3.66
C ASN A 692 -14.31 19.65 3.22
N GLY A 693 -14.89 18.64 3.88
CA GLY A 693 -14.62 17.24 3.62
C GLY A 693 -14.97 16.78 2.20
N LEU A 694 -16.00 17.36 1.58
CA LEU A 694 -16.37 17.04 0.21
C LEU A 694 -15.33 17.58 -0.78
N ASP A 695 -14.83 18.81 -0.58
CA ASP A 695 -13.76 19.39 -1.39
C ASP A 695 -12.50 18.53 -1.32
N ARG A 696 -12.09 18.12 -0.12
CA ARG A 696 -10.94 17.22 0.06
C ARG A 696 -11.12 15.89 -0.67
N SER A 697 -12.34 15.34 -0.68
CA SER A 697 -12.63 14.08 -1.39
C SER A 697 -12.52 14.23 -2.92
N PHE A 698 -12.92 15.37 -3.48
CA PHE A 698 -12.67 15.67 -4.90
C PHE A 698 -11.19 15.84 -5.20
N GLU A 699 -10.48 16.56 -4.34
CA GLU A 699 -9.04 16.82 -4.48
C GLU A 699 -8.23 15.52 -4.48
N ASP A 700 -8.57 14.57 -3.60
CA ASP A 700 -7.91 13.27 -3.53
C ASP A 700 -8.12 12.46 -4.82
N LEU A 701 -9.33 12.49 -5.41
CA LEU A 701 -9.59 11.81 -6.67
C LEU A 701 -8.90 12.49 -7.87
N ILE A 702 -8.82 13.81 -7.88
CA ILE A 702 -8.07 14.54 -8.91
C ILE A 702 -6.59 14.16 -8.84
N ARG A 703 -5.99 14.17 -7.65
CA ARG A 703 -4.59 13.74 -7.45
C ARG A 703 -4.39 12.28 -7.86
N LEU A 704 -5.33 11.39 -7.51
CA LEU A 704 -5.28 9.99 -7.88
C LEU A 704 -5.16 9.81 -9.40
N TYR A 705 -6.06 10.39 -10.17
CA TYR A 705 -6.00 10.25 -11.62
C TYR A 705 -4.89 11.09 -12.27
N TYR A 706 -4.48 12.20 -11.66
CA TYR A 706 -3.29 12.93 -12.09
C TYR A 706 -2.02 12.07 -11.99
N VAL A 707 -1.89 11.29 -10.90
CA VAL A 707 -0.81 10.32 -10.78
C VAL A 707 -0.90 9.28 -11.89
N ALA A 708 -2.07 8.66 -12.14
CA ALA A 708 -2.24 7.66 -13.19
C ALA A 708 -1.84 8.21 -14.57
N PHE A 709 -2.32 9.40 -14.92
CA PHE A 709 -2.08 10.05 -16.22
C PHE A 709 -0.63 10.54 -16.40
N SER A 710 0.12 10.65 -15.33
CA SER A 710 1.54 11.04 -15.36
C SER A 710 2.54 9.86 -15.29
N ARG A 711 2.04 8.61 -15.32
CA ARG A 711 2.91 7.41 -15.32
C ARG A 711 3.42 7.01 -16.70
N PRO A 712 2.70 7.25 -17.83
CA PRO A 712 3.18 6.77 -19.12
C PRO A 712 4.37 7.57 -19.63
N GLN A 713 5.27 6.86 -20.30
CA GLN A 713 6.37 7.44 -21.05
C GLN A 713 5.93 7.77 -22.50
N SER A 714 5.30 6.82 -23.20
CA SER A 714 5.02 6.91 -24.63
C SER A 714 3.55 6.88 -24.98
N VAL A 715 2.75 6.02 -24.34
CA VAL A 715 1.34 5.81 -24.67
C VAL A 715 0.45 5.84 -23.43
N LEU A 716 -0.58 6.65 -23.46
CA LEU A 716 -1.69 6.67 -22.50
C LEU A 716 -2.97 6.18 -23.20
N MET A 717 -3.60 5.14 -22.62
CA MET A 717 -4.89 4.64 -23.05
C MET A 717 -5.91 4.72 -21.92
N LEU A 718 -7.08 5.28 -22.17
CA LEU A 718 -8.21 5.31 -21.25
C LEU A 718 -9.20 4.22 -21.63
N VAL A 719 -9.62 3.39 -20.67
CA VAL A 719 -10.56 2.29 -20.96
C VAL A 719 -11.81 2.35 -20.09
N GLY A 720 -12.94 1.87 -20.61
CA GLY A 720 -14.19 1.86 -19.88
C GLY A 720 -15.34 1.23 -20.63
N CYS A 721 -16.52 1.22 -20.00
CA CYS A 721 -17.76 0.86 -20.66
C CYS A 721 -18.47 2.11 -21.23
N ASP A 722 -19.17 1.96 -22.35
CA ASP A 722 -19.91 3.06 -23.03
C ASP A 722 -20.86 3.82 -22.10
N LYS A 723 -21.40 3.12 -21.10
CA LYS A 723 -22.27 3.74 -20.08
C LYS A 723 -21.57 4.83 -19.28
N ALA A 724 -20.25 4.73 -19.10
CA ALA A 724 -19.48 5.71 -18.36
C ALA A 724 -19.37 7.05 -19.09
N LEU A 725 -19.48 7.04 -20.42
CA LEU A 725 -19.50 8.26 -21.25
C LEU A 725 -20.84 8.99 -21.23
N LYS A 726 -21.93 8.35 -20.76
CA LYS A 726 -23.26 8.93 -20.68
C LYS A 726 -23.44 9.68 -19.37
N TRP A 727 -23.53 10.98 -19.44
CA TRP A 727 -23.73 11.83 -18.26
C TRP A 727 -25.03 11.57 -17.49
N THR A 728 -26.05 11.05 -18.16
CA THR A 728 -27.34 10.67 -17.56
C THR A 728 -27.27 9.38 -16.73
N SER A 729 -26.17 8.63 -16.83
CA SER A 729 -25.95 7.45 -16.00
C SER A 729 -25.54 7.84 -14.57
N ASN A 730 -25.85 6.98 -13.60
CA ASN A 730 -25.34 7.11 -12.22
C ASN A 730 -23.82 6.90 -12.13
N ILE A 731 -23.17 6.68 -13.27
CA ILE A 731 -21.74 6.38 -13.39
C ILE A 731 -21.02 7.67 -13.72
N LYS A 732 -20.48 8.32 -12.69
CA LYS A 732 -19.70 9.55 -12.83
C LYS A 732 -18.31 9.33 -12.28
N ASN A 733 -17.29 9.81 -12.99
CA ASN A 733 -15.91 9.77 -12.57
C ASN A 733 -15.24 11.11 -12.85
N VAL A 734 -14.44 11.61 -11.92
CA VAL A 734 -13.63 12.81 -12.14
C VAL A 734 -12.66 12.64 -13.31
N ALA A 735 -12.19 11.42 -13.56
CA ALA A 735 -11.34 11.09 -14.71
C ALA A 735 -12.05 11.25 -16.08
N LEU A 736 -13.38 11.29 -16.09
CA LEU A 736 -14.22 11.50 -17.28
C LEU A 736 -14.71 12.95 -17.37
N GLY A 737 -13.92 13.91 -16.95
CA GLY A 737 -14.19 15.32 -17.15
C GLY A 737 -14.27 15.72 -18.63
N TRP A 738 -13.67 14.93 -19.53
CA TRP A 738 -13.82 15.04 -20.98
C TRP A 738 -15.02 14.22 -21.48
N ARG A 739 -15.50 14.50 -22.69
CA ARG A 739 -16.66 13.86 -23.32
C ARG A 739 -16.41 13.55 -24.77
N GLN A 740 -17.31 12.72 -25.32
CA GLN A 740 -17.32 12.35 -26.73
C GLN A 740 -17.53 13.55 -27.69
N ASP A 741 -18.05 14.68 -27.19
CA ASP A 741 -18.18 15.94 -27.91
C ASP A 741 -16.92 16.82 -27.83
N GLU A 742 -15.77 16.23 -27.45
CA GLU A 742 -14.48 16.90 -27.34
C GLU A 742 -14.44 18.07 -26.32
N SER A 743 -15.39 18.10 -25.38
CA SER A 743 -15.41 19.12 -24.33
C SER A 743 -15.01 18.52 -22.97
N TRP A 744 -14.07 19.17 -22.28
CA TRP A 744 -13.86 18.95 -20.87
C TRP A 744 -15.01 19.64 -20.12
N ALA A 745 -15.86 18.83 -19.51
CA ALA A 745 -16.88 19.38 -18.64
C ALA A 745 -17.25 18.37 -17.58
N TRP A 746 -17.04 18.75 -16.35
CA TRP A 746 -17.83 18.20 -15.26
C TRP A 746 -19.12 19.00 -15.20
N ARG A 747 -20.19 18.50 -15.80
CA ARG A 747 -21.49 19.15 -15.66
C ARG A 747 -22.16 18.63 -14.41
N ASP A 748 -22.47 19.52 -13.53
CA ASP A 748 -23.51 19.31 -12.55
C ASP A 748 -24.87 19.43 -13.24
N GLN A 749 -25.58 18.32 -13.37
CA GLN A 749 -26.95 18.30 -13.93
C GLN A 749 -28.02 18.25 -12.85
N SER A 750 -27.62 18.07 -11.60
CA SER A 750 -28.51 18.14 -10.44
C SER A 750 -28.18 19.41 -9.67
N PRO A 751 -29.16 20.08 -9.06
CA PRO A 751 -28.85 21.06 -8.04
C PRO A 751 -28.15 20.34 -6.90
N GLN A 752 -26.81 20.33 -6.95
CA GLN A 752 -26.00 19.74 -5.88
C GLN A 752 -26.20 20.55 -4.62
N PRO A 753 -26.32 19.91 -3.47
CA PRO A 753 -26.38 20.61 -2.19
C PRO A 753 -25.16 21.51 -1.94
N THR A 754 -24.06 21.27 -2.68
CA THR A 754 -22.79 21.98 -2.57
C THR A 754 -22.70 23.25 -3.41
N GLY A 755 -23.68 23.53 -4.31
CA GLY A 755 -23.63 24.67 -5.21
C GLY A 755 -22.45 24.63 -6.21
N ARG A 756 -21.76 23.50 -6.35
CA ARG A 756 -20.62 23.33 -7.26
C ARG A 756 -21.10 23.36 -8.70
N ARG A 757 -20.96 24.48 -9.35
CA ARG A 757 -21.02 24.57 -10.80
C ARG A 757 -19.63 24.35 -11.36
N LEU A 758 -19.46 23.25 -12.06
CA LEU A 758 -18.19 22.95 -12.71
C LEU A 758 -18.21 23.57 -14.11
N PRO A 759 -17.23 24.41 -14.47
CA PRO A 759 -17.24 25.13 -15.72
C PRO A 759 -17.06 24.18 -16.90
N VAL A 760 -17.60 24.59 -18.03
CA VAL A 760 -17.29 24.03 -19.35
C VAL A 760 -15.82 24.34 -19.63
N MET A 761 -15.00 23.33 -19.84
CA MET A 761 -13.58 23.51 -20.08
C MET A 761 -13.14 22.96 -21.43
N VAL A 762 -12.15 23.57 -21.92
CA VAL A 762 -11.21 23.36 -23.01
C VAL A 762 -11.27 22.01 -23.72
N SER A 763 -11.17 22.00 -25.03
CA SER A 763 -11.01 20.79 -25.86
C SER A 763 -9.88 19.88 -25.31
N PRO A 764 -10.13 18.58 -25.13
CA PRO A 764 -9.06 17.66 -24.74
C PRO A 764 -8.00 17.66 -25.83
N PRO A 765 -6.71 17.65 -25.49
CA PRO A 765 -5.68 17.49 -26.49
C PRO A 765 -5.78 16.11 -27.13
N ASN A 766 -5.93 16.04 -28.45
CA ASN A 766 -5.76 14.87 -29.31
C ASN A 766 -6.22 13.51 -28.74
N LEU A 767 -7.49 13.40 -28.31
CA LEU A 767 -8.07 12.13 -27.89
C LEU A 767 -8.53 11.33 -29.11
N LEU A 768 -8.09 10.09 -29.25
CA LEU A 768 -8.46 9.20 -30.33
C LEU A 768 -9.19 7.96 -29.80
N PHE A 769 -10.41 7.76 -30.27
CA PHE A 769 -11.16 6.51 -30.00
C PHE A 769 -10.66 5.38 -30.92
N VAL A 770 -10.29 4.25 -30.34
CA VAL A 770 -9.78 3.05 -31.01
C VAL A 770 -10.67 1.84 -30.74
#